data_c1b0447e71ea20f1f136d8b17f7d4a3f
#
_entry.id   c1b0447e71ea20f1f136d8b17f7d4a3f
#
_cell.length_a   1.000
_cell.length_b   1.000
_cell.length_c   1.000
_cell.angle_alpha   90.00
_cell.angle_beta   90.00
_cell.angle_gamma   90.00
#
_symmetry.space_group_name_H-M   'P 1'
#
loop_
_entity.id
_entity.type
_entity.pdbx_description
1 polymer ?
#
loop_
_entity_poly.entity_id
_entity_poly.type
_entity_poly.pdbx_seq_one_letter_code
_entity_poly.pdbx_strand_id
1 'polypeptide(L)'
;MTTLNDDSNQLDLNLPGLAPDTIFAGAGADFVRTSTLGGSLIFGQADNDTLISVGPNDTLYGGEDEDSIRSQRTPALLFGDAGNDTMVAEARASLYGGLGEDLIQGTVEANLVFGNEGADTLLGGAQRRDSLYGGKDNDSLGFFIAGGGNNLGLPLTGGFAGNEGSNYLRGDLGDDLVVGINVRDSLFGGKGNDTLRGVASSSYLSGDLEDDILVITNTTQTSAFGTSGTTVFTIGIERTTLIGGGGNDSLYGALGEFGSGRNFFEGGDGNDTIRVFATSDTAQGGAGDDFIVSATVTAFSSVGASSLFPGFAGRNLLDGGVGNDTIVAAFSTDSMIGGEGNDSLSGIFTQASGADGNDTLNASFAGTNVGLITLDGGLGNDQLIGNSSAGVTNFMNGGEGNDNILFTGTRDRLIGTLGGNDTITYATGVNFSGVSAPNVITDNLGSNFITGSNGIDSITTGAGEDILFGGPTNPVTPGADGDDTLNSGGGNDTVLGGFGNDYLITGDGNDSLAGGPGADTLIGGFGNDSFYYNNFGEGVTVGTTAAATLGTAPDQIGDFTVGQDKFIFEFKGFPGLNAVEGTNRLSSRSFLVLETGTYPSGFGPAGAAKSDPFLFYENKTGRLGFDSDGFGGSNPGVTLAILNNAPGITASDITLI
;
A
#
# COMPACT_ATOMS: atom_id res chain seq x y z
N MET A 1 9.03 62.78 -35.64
CA MET A 1 10.33 62.06 -35.44
C MET A 1 11.27 63.02 -34.77
N THR A 2 11.60 62.73 -33.55
CA THR A 2 12.47 63.58 -32.72
C THR A 2 13.70 62.76 -32.33
N THR A 3 14.90 63.25 -32.55
CA THR A 3 16.16 62.65 -32.12
C THR A 3 16.80 63.59 -31.11
N LEU A 4 17.09 63.06 -29.91
CA LEU A 4 17.82 63.79 -28.88
C LEU A 4 19.33 63.63 -29.13
N ASN A 5 20.18 64.38 -28.44
CA ASN A 5 21.64 64.26 -28.57
C ASN A 5 22.16 63.17 -27.60
N ASP A 6 23.48 62.89 -27.67
CA ASP A 6 24.11 61.85 -26.83
C ASP A 6 24.41 62.33 -25.39
N ASP A 7 23.74 63.37 -24.88
CA ASP A 7 23.78 63.80 -23.49
C ASP A 7 22.50 63.36 -22.76
N SER A 8 22.50 63.26 -21.45
CA SER A 8 21.30 62.96 -20.66
C SER A 8 20.22 64.03 -20.87
N ASN A 9 19.09 63.67 -21.47
CA ASN A 9 18.02 64.57 -21.87
C ASN A 9 16.75 64.36 -21.01
N GLN A 10 15.90 65.37 -20.99
CA GLN A 10 14.57 65.25 -20.41
C GLN A 10 13.50 65.73 -21.41
N LEU A 11 12.62 64.81 -21.84
CA LEU A 11 11.54 65.11 -22.77
C LEU A 11 10.18 64.71 -22.16
N ASP A 12 9.35 65.64 -21.82
CA ASP A 12 7.97 65.40 -21.32
C ASP A 12 6.94 65.88 -22.34
N LEU A 13 6.31 64.95 -23.03
CA LEU A 13 5.25 65.21 -24.00
C LEU A 13 3.84 65.16 -23.38
N ASN A 14 3.69 65.05 -22.09
CA ASN A 14 2.41 64.97 -21.40
C ASN A 14 1.65 66.32 -21.38
N LEU A 15 1.73 67.08 -22.48
CA LEU A 15 0.95 68.31 -22.68
C LEU A 15 -0.30 68.02 -23.54
N PRO A 16 -1.48 68.59 -23.21
CA PRO A 16 -2.68 68.38 -23.98
C PRO A 16 -2.52 68.81 -25.46
N GLY A 17 -2.80 67.90 -26.37
CA GLY A 17 -2.89 68.18 -27.81
C GLY A 17 -1.58 67.94 -28.59
N LEU A 18 -0.55 67.41 -27.96
CA LEU A 18 0.64 66.94 -28.71
C LEU A 18 0.30 65.61 -29.41
N ALA A 19 0.65 65.53 -30.68
CA ALA A 19 0.48 64.31 -31.47
C ALA A 19 1.48 63.23 -31.06
N PRO A 20 1.16 61.93 -31.28
CA PRO A 20 2.13 60.86 -31.10
C PRO A 20 3.36 61.09 -31.98
N ASP A 21 4.54 60.76 -31.47
CA ASP A 21 5.81 60.91 -32.16
C ASP A 21 6.68 59.67 -32.11
N THR A 22 7.66 59.58 -33.00
CA THR A 22 8.76 58.63 -32.93
C THR A 22 9.97 59.38 -32.35
N ILE A 23 10.49 58.86 -31.22
CA ILE A 23 11.60 59.49 -30.46
C ILE A 23 12.76 58.53 -30.38
N PHE A 24 13.93 59.03 -30.68
CA PHE A 24 15.21 58.35 -30.44
C PHE A 24 15.95 59.16 -29.37
N ALA A 25 16.15 58.58 -28.18
CA ALA A 25 16.76 59.31 -27.08
C ALA A 25 18.27 59.47 -27.24
N GLY A 26 18.95 58.43 -27.69
CA GLY A 26 20.38 58.52 -28.00
C GLY A 26 21.25 57.79 -26.98
N ALA A 27 22.43 58.32 -26.73
CA ALA A 27 23.24 57.86 -25.62
C ALA A 27 23.11 58.82 -24.43
N GLY A 28 23.32 58.31 -23.20
CA GLY A 28 23.16 59.08 -21.97
C GLY A 28 21.83 58.78 -21.30
N ALA A 29 21.82 58.81 -19.97
CA ALA A 29 20.61 58.46 -19.20
C ALA A 29 19.47 59.46 -19.43
N ASP A 30 18.52 59.09 -20.26
CA ASP A 30 17.45 59.96 -20.74
C ASP A 30 16.14 59.79 -19.96
N PHE A 31 15.33 60.82 -19.87
CA PHE A 31 13.97 60.75 -19.37
C PHE A 31 12.99 61.14 -20.50
N VAL A 32 12.14 60.16 -20.89
CA VAL A 32 11.15 60.39 -21.94
C VAL A 32 9.74 60.01 -21.46
N ARG A 33 8.80 60.96 -21.58
CA ARG A 33 7.41 60.73 -21.24
C ARG A 33 6.50 61.01 -22.46
N THR A 34 5.64 60.04 -22.81
CA THR A 34 4.81 60.12 -23.99
C THR A 34 3.62 61.09 -23.86
N SER A 35 2.94 61.36 -24.97
CA SER A 35 1.74 62.14 -25.05
C SER A 35 0.49 61.35 -24.57
N THR A 36 -0.50 62.04 -24.00
CA THR A 36 -1.76 61.43 -23.58
C THR A 36 -2.63 60.95 -24.73
N LEU A 37 -2.35 61.33 -25.98
CA LEU A 37 -3.09 60.85 -27.15
C LEU A 37 -2.68 59.42 -27.53
N GLY A 38 -1.51 58.95 -27.14
CA GLY A 38 -1.01 57.62 -27.40
C GLY A 38 -0.55 57.37 -28.83
N GLY A 39 -0.05 56.15 -29.08
CA GLY A 39 0.51 55.76 -30.36
C GLY A 39 1.96 56.25 -30.58
N SER A 40 2.66 56.63 -29.54
CA SER A 40 4.07 57.03 -29.59
C SER A 40 4.97 55.81 -29.70
N LEU A 41 6.10 56.01 -30.39
CA LEU A 41 7.16 55.01 -30.55
C LEU A 41 8.49 55.61 -29.99
N ILE A 42 9.03 55.00 -28.95
CA ILE A 42 10.21 55.49 -28.24
C ILE A 42 11.33 54.44 -28.27
N PHE A 43 12.56 54.90 -28.53
CA PHE A 43 13.78 54.13 -28.42
C PHE A 43 14.71 54.86 -27.45
N GLY A 44 15.05 54.26 -26.33
CA GLY A 44 16.04 54.73 -25.36
C GLY A 44 17.42 54.69 -25.98
N GLN A 45 17.84 53.55 -26.39
CA GLN A 45 19.05 53.18 -27.12
C GLN A 45 20.18 52.73 -26.19
N ALA A 46 20.94 53.63 -25.57
CA ALA A 46 22.08 53.25 -24.73
C ALA A 46 22.17 54.07 -23.45
N ASP A 47 22.76 53.49 -22.42
CA ASP A 47 22.74 53.98 -21.02
C ASP A 47 21.37 53.87 -20.36
N ASN A 48 21.30 54.07 -19.05
CA ASN A 48 20.14 53.77 -18.21
C ASN A 48 19.00 54.81 -18.40
N ASP A 49 17.96 54.47 -19.11
CA ASP A 49 16.87 55.37 -19.48
C ASP A 49 15.65 55.26 -18.56
N THR A 50 14.87 56.31 -18.53
CA THR A 50 13.55 56.30 -17.88
C THR A 50 12.45 56.64 -18.89
N LEU A 51 11.67 55.64 -19.29
CA LEU A 51 10.65 55.73 -20.30
C LEU A 51 9.24 55.60 -19.71
N ILE A 52 8.37 56.60 -19.91
CA ILE A 52 6.99 56.57 -19.34
C ILE A 52 5.95 56.71 -20.44
N SER A 53 5.13 55.69 -20.62
CA SER A 53 3.92 55.73 -21.44
C SER A 53 2.76 56.30 -20.66
N VAL A 54 2.10 57.31 -21.13
CA VAL A 54 0.87 57.89 -20.56
C VAL A 54 -0.31 57.82 -21.52
N GLY A 55 -0.10 57.48 -22.75
CA GLY A 55 -1.13 57.32 -23.80
C GLY A 55 -1.41 55.83 -24.13
N PRO A 56 -2.56 55.53 -24.75
CA PRO A 56 -2.83 54.17 -25.23
C PRO A 56 -2.05 53.87 -26.51
N ASN A 57 -1.72 52.55 -26.72
CA ASN A 57 -0.99 52.05 -27.90
C ASN A 57 0.42 52.64 -28.10
N ASP A 58 1.09 53.04 -27.04
CA ASP A 58 2.50 53.39 -27.08
C ASP A 58 3.37 52.13 -27.18
N THR A 59 4.51 52.23 -27.82
CA THR A 59 5.55 51.22 -27.90
C THR A 59 6.86 51.83 -27.42
N LEU A 60 7.49 51.23 -26.42
CA LEU A 60 8.72 51.67 -25.78
C LEU A 60 9.77 50.58 -25.87
N TYR A 61 10.96 50.94 -26.30
CA TYR A 61 12.15 50.11 -26.29
C TYR A 61 13.18 50.78 -25.38
N GLY A 62 13.67 50.04 -24.37
CA GLY A 62 14.77 50.50 -23.50
C GLY A 62 16.06 50.60 -24.29
N GLY A 63 16.67 49.49 -24.60
CA GLY A 63 17.84 49.45 -25.43
C GLY A 63 18.99 48.66 -24.81
N GLU A 64 20.18 49.28 -24.69
CA GLU A 64 21.30 48.72 -23.96
C GLU A 64 21.30 49.28 -22.52
N ASP A 65 21.81 48.49 -21.54
CA ASP A 65 21.96 48.86 -20.14
C ASP A 65 20.63 48.83 -19.32
N GLU A 66 20.65 49.26 -18.06
CA GLU A 66 19.55 49.06 -17.09
C GLU A 66 18.47 50.16 -17.21
N ASP A 67 17.34 49.82 -17.79
CA ASP A 67 16.26 50.77 -18.07
C ASP A 67 15.09 50.70 -17.05
N SER A 68 14.40 51.82 -16.90
CA SER A 68 13.18 51.95 -16.13
C SER A 68 12.01 52.30 -17.04
N ILE A 69 11.12 51.30 -17.33
CA ILE A 69 10.04 51.43 -18.30
C ILE A 69 8.69 51.30 -17.63
N ARG A 70 7.82 52.31 -17.79
CA ARG A 70 6.50 52.30 -17.11
C ARG A 70 5.35 52.65 -18.06
N SER A 71 4.29 51.86 -18.01
CA SER A 71 3.03 52.18 -18.70
C SER A 71 1.92 52.51 -17.70
N GLN A 72 1.24 53.65 -17.93
CA GLN A 72 0.10 54.13 -17.11
C GLN A 72 -1.26 53.88 -17.75
N ARG A 73 -1.34 53.49 -19.03
CA ARG A 73 -2.59 53.27 -19.76
C ARG A 73 -2.49 52.12 -20.77
N THR A 74 -3.66 51.56 -21.10
CA THR A 74 -3.82 50.44 -22.02
C THR A 74 -4.16 50.84 -23.43
N PRO A 75 -3.85 50.01 -24.42
CA PRO A 75 -2.81 48.98 -24.39
C PRO A 75 -1.41 49.63 -24.59
N ALA A 76 -0.38 49.00 -24.06
CA ALA A 76 0.99 49.38 -24.28
C ALA A 76 1.87 48.15 -24.65
N LEU A 77 2.98 48.40 -25.36
CA LEU A 77 3.95 47.38 -25.72
C LEU A 77 5.32 47.89 -25.25
N LEU A 78 5.94 47.14 -24.33
CA LEU A 78 7.17 47.52 -23.65
C LEU A 78 8.23 46.46 -23.88
N PHE A 79 9.44 46.88 -24.26
CA PHE A 79 10.62 46.06 -24.45
C PHE A 79 11.76 46.61 -23.60
N GLY A 80 12.40 45.78 -22.79
CA GLY A 80 13.64 46.11 -22.08
C GLY A 80 14.82 46.12 -23.06
N ASP A 81 14.90 45.07 -23.84
CA ASP A 81 15.92 44.74 -24.83
C ASP A 81 17.19 44.14 -24.16
N ALA A 82 18.16 44.87 -23.70
CA ALA A 82 19.37 44.30 -23.13
C ALA A 82 19.88 45.07 -21.90
N GLY A 83 19.94 44.42 -20.79
CA GLY A 83 20.29 44.99 -19.48
C GLY A 83 19.40 44.40 -18.39
N ASN A 84 19.60 44.77 -17.15
CA ASN A 84 18.74 44.36 -16.06
C ASN A 84 17.62 45.40 -15.86
N ASP A 85 16.51 45.22 -16.55
CA ASP A 85 15.50 46.22 -16.70
C ASP A 85 14.42 46.18 -15.59
N THR A 86 13.85 47.34 -15.30
CA THR A 86 12.71 47.44 -14.40
C THR A 86 11.49 47.92 -15.16
N MET A 87 10.49 47.03 -15.33
CA MET A 87 9.30 47.32 -16.15
C MET A 87 8.03 47.26 -15.31
N VAL A 88 7.19 48.28 -15.39
CA VAL A 88 5.91 48.34 -14.64
C VAL A 88 4.74 48.71 -15.53
N ALA A 89 3.73 47.82 -15.61
CA ALA A 89 2.46 48.12 -16.26
C ALA A 89 1.35 48.40 -15.25
N GLU A 90 0.83 49.63 -15.18
CA GLU A 90 -0.33 49.98 -14.34
C GLU A 90 -1.66 49.65 -14.99
N ALA A 91 -1.65 49.20 -16.24
CA ALA A 91 -2.80 48.78 -17.01
C ALA A 91 -2.41 47.65 -17.97
N ARG A 92 -3.33 47.04 -18.67
CA ARG A 92 -3.09 45.95 -19.61
C ARG A 92 -1.94 46.30 -20.58
N ALA A 93 -0.93 45.42 -20.61
CA ALA A 93 0.27 45.61 -21.47
C ALA A 93 0.84 44.25 -21.93
N SER A 94 1.69 44.30 -22.96
CA SER A 94 2.61 43.21 -23.27
C SER A 94 4.02 43.70 -22.95
N LEU A 95 4.73 42.95 -22.12
CA LEU A 95 6.06 43.27 -21.61
C LEU A 95 7.04 42.18 -22.03
N TYR A 96 8.19 42.58 -22.53
CA TYR A 96 9.27 41.71 -22.95
C TYR A 96 10.55 42.21 -22.29
N GLY A 97 11.12 41.42 -21.36
CA GLY A 97 12.38 41.75 -20.69
C GLY A 97 13.51 41.85 -21.67
N GLY A 98 14.01 40.76 -22.10
CA GLY A 98 15.05 40.74 -23.13
C GLY A 98 16.27 39.92 -22.73
N LEU A 99 17.42 40.54 -22.65
CA LEU A 99 18.64 39.91 -22.14
C LEU A 99 18.98 40.54 -20.79
N GLY A 100 19.17 39.75 -19.78
CA GLY A 100 19.56 40.22 -18.43
C GLY A 100 18.60 39.80 -17.36
N GLU A 101 18.88 40.15 -16.12
CA GLU A 101 18.00 39.79 -14.97
C GLU A 101 16.93 40.89 -14.78
N ASP A 102 15.73 40.67 -15.31
CA ASP A 102 14.70 41.68 -15.40
C ASP A 102 13.70 41.63 -14.21
N LEU A 103 13.23 42.79 -13.80
CA LEU A 103 12.11 42.90 -12.86
C LEU A 103 10.85 43.43 -13.59
N ILE A 104 9.91 42.58 -13.86
CA ILE A 104 8.70 42.92 -14.63
C ILE A 104 7.43 42.81 -13.78
N GLN A 105 6.66 43.89 -13.69
CA GLN A 105 5.46 43.95 -12.86
C GLN A 105 4.23 44.42 -13.65
N GLY A 106 3.21 43.52 -13.74
CA GLY A 106 1.84 43.86 -14.10
C GLY A 106 1.01 44.18 -12.85
N THR A 107 0.14 45.20 -12.86
CA THR A 107 -0.52 45.59 -11.61
C THR A 107 -2.02 45.32 -11.51
N VAL A 108 -2.83 45.49 -12.55
CA VAL A 108 -4.31 45.53 -12.38
C VAL A 108 -5.10 44.72 -13.42
N GLU A 109 -4.66 44.63 -14.65
CA GLU A 109 -5.40 43.96 -15.75
C GLU A 109 -4.61 42.78 -16.33
N ALA A 110 -5.24 42.00 -17.19
CA ALA A 110 -4.61 40.86 -17.85
C ALA A 110 -3.36 41.29 -18.65
N ASN A 111 -2.18 40.87 -18.22
CA ASN A 111 -0.92 41.17 -18.86
C ASN A 111 -0.35 39.94 -19.57
N LEU A 112 0.46 40.19 -20.59
CA LEU A 112 1.29 39.19 -21.26
C LEU A 112 2.75 39.57 -21.01
N VAL A 113 3.48 38.72 -20.29
CA VAL A 113 4.82 39.01 -19.81
C VAL A 113 5.78 37.92 -20.27
N PHE A 114 6.91 38.29 -20.81
CA PHE A 114 8.02 37.43 -21.20
C PHE A 114 9.32 37.95 -20.56
N GLY A 115 10.00 37.10 -19.79
CA GLY A 115 11.35 37.38 -19.30
C GLY A 115 12.38 37.30 -20.45
N ASN A 116 12.47 36.21 -21.13
CA ASN A 116 13.30 35.78 -22.25
C ASN A 116 14.66 35.18 -21.82
N GLU A 117 15.77 35.89 -21.76
CA GLU A 117 17.07 35.36 -21.35
C GLU A 117 17.58 36.05 -20.08
N GLY A 118 17.89 35.29 -19.07
CA GLY A 118 18.36 35.75 -17.76
C GLY A 118 17.44 35.33 -16.64
N ALA A 119 17.92 35.44 -15.40
CA ALA A 119 17.12 35.02 -14.23
C ALA A 119 16.14 36.14 -13.84
N ASP A 120 14.91 36.03 -14.34
CA ASP A 120 13.93 37.11 -14.30
C ASP A 120 12.98 37.02 -13.07
N THR A 121 12.46 38.17 -12.68
CA THR A 121 11.38 38.24 -11.68
C THR A 121 10.11 38.82 -12.31
N LEU A 122 9.13 37.95 -12.56
CA LEU A 122 7.89 38.27 -13.23
C LEU A 122 6.72 38.30 -12.24
N LEU A 123 6.09 39.46 -12.06
CA LEU A 123 4.99 39.63 -11.13
C LEU A 123 3.71 40.04 -11.85
N GLY A 124 2.71 39.16 -11.87
CA GLY A 124 1.37 39.47 -12.36
C GLY A 124 0.60 40.37 -11.39
N GLY A 125 -0.50 40.96 -11.86
CA GLY A 125 -1.41 41.73 -11.03
C GLY A 125 -2.35 40.83 -10.18
N ALA A 126 -2.91 41.37 -9.11
CA ALA A 126 -3.83 40.64 -8.24
C ALA A 126 -5.17 40.25 -8.89
N GLN A 127 -5.43 40.66 -10.16
CA GLN A 127 -6.72 40.50 -10.83
C GLN A 127 -6.65 39.61 -12.03
N ARG A 128 -6.83 38.68 -12.44
CA ARG A 128 -7.24 37.72 -13.50
C ARG A 128 -6.48 37.78 -14.84
N ARG A 129 -6.07 36.58 -15.28
CA ARG A 129 -5.68 36.22 -16.64
C ARG A 129 -4.36 36.81 -17.10
N ASP A 130 -3.40 36.91 -16.18
CA ASP A 130 -2.04 37.14 -16.59
C ASP A 130 -1.45 35.87 -17.23
N SER A 131 -0.60 36.07 -18.21
CA SER A 131 0.22 35.03 -18.82
C SER A 131 1.66 35.44 -18.64
N LEU A 132 2.42 34.68 -17.84
CA LEU A 132 3.82 34.92 -17.52
C LEU A 132 4.66 33.79 -18.10
N TYR A 133 5.70 34.13 -18.81
CA TYR A 133 6.66 33.19 -19.41
C TYR A 133 8.06 33.61 -18.96
N GLY A 134 8.77 32.76 -18.22
CA GLY A 134 10.12 33.01 -17.76
C GLY A 134 11.08 33.07 -18.94
N GLY A 135 11.38 31.95 -19.52
CA GLY A 135 12.19 31.90 -20.73
C GLY A 135 13.39 30.98 -20.55
N LYS A 136 14.57 31.54 -20.45
CA LYS A 136 15.80 30.81 -20.15
C LYS A 136 16.39 31.27 -18.83
N ASP A 137 17.15 30.37 -18.21
CA ASP A 137 17.75 30.57 -16.90
C ASP A 137 16.71 30.52 -15.75
N ASN A 138 17.11 30.76 -14.53
CA ASN A 138 16.31 30.46 -13.35
C ASN A 138 15.35 31.60 -12.97
N ASP A 139 14.11 31.49 -13.32
CA ASP A 139 13.10 32.53 -13.21
C ASP A 139 12.27 32.46 -11.92
N SER A 140 11.68 33.59 -11.56
CA SER A 140 10.76 33.71 -10.43
C SER A 140 9.43 34.33 -10.86
N LEU A 141 8.37 33.49 -10.98
CA LEU A 141 7.06 33.88 -11.46
C LEU A 141 6.04 33.91 -10.32
N GLY A 142 5.34 35.03 -10.15
CA GLY A 142 4.36 35.16 -9.09
C GLY A 142 3.44 36.37 -9.23
N PHE A 143 2.89 36.86 -8.10
CA PHE A 143 1.92 37.95 -8.09
C PHE A 143 2.24 39.02 -7.06
N PHE A 144 1.94 40.26 -7.40
CA PHE A 144 2.04 41.38 -6.48
C PHE A 144 0.85 41.40 -5.50
N ILE A 145 1.13 41.49 -4.21
CA ILE A 145 0.13 41.53 -3.14
C ILE A 145 -0.09 42.98 -2.71
N ALA A 146 -1.32 43.47 -2.78
CA ALA A 146 -1.69 44.80 -2.32
C ALA A 146 -1.36 44.94 -0.81
N GLY A 147 -0.36 45.75 -0.46
CA GLY A 147 0.15 45.90 0.88
C GLY A 147 1.68 45.93 0.98
N GLY A 148 2.38 45.79 -0.12
CA GLY A 148 3.82 46.04 -0.23
C GLY A 148 4.76 44.84 -0.20
N GLY A 149 4.30 43.68 -0.66
CA GLY A 149 5.17 42.49 -0.81
C GLY A 149 4.82 41.69 -2.06
N ASN A 150 5.82 40.99 -2.63
CA ASN A 150 5.59 39.92 -3.60
C ASN A 150 5.39 38.60 -2.84
N ASN A 151 4.81 37.60 -3.49
CA ASN A 151 4.60 36.27 -2.88
C ASN A 151 5.82 35.34 -3.00
N LEU A 152 6.88 35.81 -3.62
CA LEU A 152 8.13 35.09 -3.78
C LEU A 152 8.93 35.14 -2.45
N GLY A 153 8.83 34.12 -1.63
CA GLY A 153 9.65 33.94 -0.43
C GLY A 153 9.11 34.38 0.92
N LEU A 154 7.86 34.86 1.05
CA LEU A 154 7.23 35.15 2.35
C LEU A 154 6.14 34.13 2.71
N PRO A 155 5.95 33.79 4.00
CA PRO A 155 4.75 33.10 4.44
C PRO A 155 3.53 33.98 4.10
N LEU A 156 2.61 33.44 3.30
CA LEU A 156 1.39 34.11 2.86
C LEU A 156 0.48 34.38 4.08
N THR A 157 0.64 35.51 4.75
CA THR A 157 -0.12 35.88 5.96
C THR A 157 -1.29 36.82 5.68
N GLY A 158 -1.60 37.15 4.44
CA GLY A 158 -2.73 37.97 4.04
C GLY A 158 -3.89 37.13 3.51
N GLY A 159 -5.11 37.34 4.02
CA GLY A 159 -6.31 36.67 3.55
C GLY A 159 -6.58 36.95 2.08
N PHE A 160 -6.29 35.98 1.22
CA PHE A 160 -6.71 35.99 -0.17
C PHE A 160 -8.17 35.51 -0.22
N ALA A 161 -9.13 36.44 -0.41
CA ALA A 161 -10.44 36.02 -0.87
C ALA A 161 -10.24 35.41 -2.25
N GLY A 162 -10.53 34.11 -2.40
CA GLY A 162 -10.39 33.37 -3.65
C GLY A 162 -11.06 34.11 -4.79
N ASN A 163 -10.31 34.94 -5.48
CA ASN A 163 -10.76 35.60 -6.68
C ASN A 163 -10.81 34.54 -7.76
N GLU A 164 -11.89 34.49 -8.50
CA GLU A 164 -12.03 33.64 -9.67
C GLU A 164 -11.02 34.12 -10.75
N GLY A 165 -9.76 33.77 -10.60
CA GLY A 165 -8.71 33.97 -11.59
C GLY A 165 -8.49 32.69 -12.41
N SER A 166 -7.80 32.80 -13.50
CA SER A 166 -7.14 31.69 -14.17
C SER A 166 -5.93 32.31 -14.87
N ASN A 167 -4.80 32.24 -14.19
CA ASN A 167 -3.54 32.72 -14.73
C ASN A 167 -2.80 31.55 -15.38
N TYR A 168 -1.91 31.87 -16.28
CA TYR A 168 -1.01 30.93 -16.91
C TYR A 168 0.42 31.39 -16.64
N LEU A 169 1.19 30.56 -15.95
CA LEU A 169 2.58 30.79 -15.56
C LEU A 169 3.43 29.64 -16.08
N ARG A 170 4.53 29.96 -16.74
CA ARG A 170 5.45 28.96 -17.27
C ARG A 170 6.89 29.42 -17.11
N GLY A 171 7.72 28.60 -16.48
CA GLY A 171 9.15 28.83 -16.30
C GLY A 171 9.92 28.73 -17.61
N ASP A 172 9.73 27.69 -18.35
CA ASP A 172 10.36 27.29 -19.62
C ASP A 172 11.70 26.58 -19.43
N LEU A 173 12.85 27.21 -19.35
CA LEU A 173 14.17 26.59 -19.20
C LEU A 173 14.92 27.17 -18.01
N GLY A 174 15.33 26.33 -17.09
CA GLY A 174 16.08 26.72 -15.88
C GLY A 174 15.40 26.14 -14.64
N ASP A 175 15.99 26.32 -13.47
CA ASP A 175 15.38 25.91 -12.20
C ASP A 175 14.49 27.05 -11.70
N ASP A 176 13.19 26.96 -11.96
CA ASP A 176 12.24 28.05 -11.81
C ASP A 176 11.45 28.03 -10.49
N LEU A 177 11.04 29.19 -10.01
CA LEU A 177 10.07 29.32 -8.91
C LEU A 177 8.75 29.88 -9.44
N VAL A 178 7.68 29.06 -9.49
CA VAL A 178 6.38 29.42 -10.06
C VAL A 178 5.30 29.40 -8.98
N VAL A 179 4.69 30.54 -8.63
CA VAL A 179 3.74 30.67 -7.54
C VAL A 179 2.38 31.19 -8.01
N GLY A 180 1.37 30.32 -8.02
CA GLY A 180 -0.04 30.67 -8.29
C GLY A 180 -0.81 30.97 -7.01
N ILE A 181 -1.69 31.98 -7.06
CA ILE A 181 -2.49 32.41 -5.88
C ILE A 181 -4.01 32.37 -6.11
N ASN A 182 -4.46 32.20 -7.34
CA ASN A 182 -5.87 32.24 -7.69
C ASN A 182 -6.43 30.86 -7.99
N VAL A 183 -7.75 30.75 -7.88
CA VAL A 183 -8.47 29.53 -8.27
C VAL A 183 -8.31 29.30 -9.78
N ARG A 184 -7.97 28.07 -10.17
CA ARG A 184 -7.75 27.65 -11.57
C ARG A 184 -6.51 28.24 -12.23
N ASP A 185 -5.47 28.59 -11.49
CA ASP A 185 -4.17 28.88 -12.10
C ASP A 185 -3.59 27.62 -12.74
N SER A 186 -2.87 27.80 -13.83
CA SER A 186 -2.11 26.77 -14.51
C SER A 186 -0.63 27.13 -14.44
N LEU A 187 0.16 26.30 -13.78
CA LEU A 187 1.56 26.47 -13.51
C LEU A 187 2.34 25.37 -14.22
N PHE A 188 3.38 25.73 -14.94
CA PHE A 188 4.27 24.82 -15.63
C PHE A 188 5.70 25.18 -15.27
N GLY A 189 6.49 24.20 -14.88
CA GLY A 189 7.92 24.36 -14.69
C GLY A 189 8.61 24.46 -16.02
N GLY A 190 8.76 23.38 -16.69
CA GLY A 190 9.35 23.31 -18.02
C GLY A 190 10.50 22.34 -18.06
N LYS A 191 11.72 22.84 -18.21
CA LYS A 191 12.91 22.03 -18.18
C LYS A 191 13.89 22.56 -17.13
N GLY A 192 14.20 21.77 -16.15
CA GLY A 192 15.03 22.11 -14.99
C GLY A 192 14.38 21.60 -13.71
N ASN A 193 15.03 21.77 -12.58
CA ASN A 193 14.50 21.37 -11.29
C ASN A 193 13.64 22.48 -10.71
N ASP A 194 12.35 22.44 -10.98
CA ASP A 194 11.43 23.52 -10.71
C ASP A 194 10.76 23.45 -9.33
N THR A 195 10.32 24.58 -8.82
CA THR A 195 9.50 24.65 -7.62
C THR A 195 8.17 25.32 -7.92
N LEU A 196 7.08 24.52 -7.96
CA LEU A 196 5.73 24.98 -8.25
C LEU A 196 4.88 25.04 -6.98
N ARG A 197 4.25 26.19 -6.73
CA ARG A 197 3.42 26.38 -5.53
C ARG A 197 2.03 26.89 -5.86
N GLY A 198 1.01 26.05 -5.66
CA GLY A 198 -0.40 26.40 -5.75
C GLY A 198 -0.97 26.76 -4.39
N VAL A 199 -1.79 27.82 -4.31
CA VAL A 199 -2.40 28.27 -3.04
C VAL A 199 -3.94 28.23 -3.08
N ALA A 200 -4.55 27.78 -4.17
CA ALA A 200 -5.98 27.78 -4.33
C ALA A 200 -6.51 26.53 -5.03
N SER A 201 -7.79 26.26 -4.86
CA SER A 201 -8.48 25.09 -5.40
C SER A 201 -8.56 25.07 -6.92
N SER A 202 -8.64 23.88 -7.49
CA SER A 202 -8.78 23.62 -8.93
C SER A 202 -7.62 24.16 -9.77
N SER A 203 -6.43 24.30 -9.20
CA SER A 203 -5.22 24.64 -9.93
C SER A 203 -4.63 23.41 -10.63
N TYR A 204 -3.86 23.66 -11.67
CA TYR A 204 -3.10 22.66 -12.40
C TYR A 204 -1.61 22.99 -12.27
N LEU A 205 -0.80 22.06 -11.81
CA LEU A 205 0.63 22.18 -11.68
C LEU A 205 1.29 21.05 -12.47
N SER A 206 2.27 21.38 -13.33
CA SER A 206 3.06 20.41 -14.07
C SER A 206 4.54 20.77 -13.95
N GLY A 207 5.37 19.84 -13.48
CA GLY A 207 6.82 20.01 -13.42
C GLY A 207 7.44 19.95 -14.83
N ASP A 208 6.99 19.02 -15.61
CA ASP A 208 7.35 18.67 -16.98
C ASP A 208 8.62 17.79 -17.05
N LEU A 209 9.83 18.27 -16.91
CA LEU A 209 11.07 17.50 -17.05
C LEU A 209 12.10 17.80 -15.94
N GLU A 210 12.83 16.78 -15.52
CA GLU A 210 13.84 16.79 -14.44
C GLU A 210 13.20 16.79 -13.04
N ASP A 211 13.97 16.92 -11.95
CA ASP A 211 13.50 16.68 -10.58
C ASP A 211 12.74 17.87 -9.99
N ASP A 212 11.43 17.80 -9.88
CA ASP A 212 10.57 18.91 -9.52
C ASP A 212 9.98 18.84 -8.10
N ILE A 213 9.60 20.00 -7.57
CA ILE A 213 8.88 20.12 -6.29
C ILE A 213 7.54 20.80 -6.52
N LEU A 214 6.44 20.04 -6.39
CA LEU A 214 5.09 20.53 -6.54
C LEU A 214 4.37 20.57 -5.19
N VAL A 215 3.92 21.73 -4.76
CA VAL A 215 3.31 21.91 -3.44
C VAL A 215 1.98 22.63 -3.51
N ILE A 216 0.93 22.06 -2.91
CA ILE A 216 -0.30 22.79 -2.62
C ILE A 216 -0.29 23.25 -1.16
N THR A 217 -0.54 24.54 -0.94
CA THR A 217 -0.55 25.11 0.41
C THR A 217 -1.89 25.76 0.72
N ASN A 218 -2.40 25.58 1.94
CA ASN A 218 -3.59 26.24 2.42
C ASN A 218 -3.32 27.69 2.77
N THR A 219 -4.24 28.60 2.40
CA THR A 219 -4.26 29.94 2.96
C THR A 219 -5.03 29.94 4.27
N THR A 220 -4.36 30.27 5.39
CA THR A 220 -5.05 30.57 6.64
C THR A 220 -5.68 31.95 6.55
N GLN A 221 -7.01 32.03 6.45
CA GLN A 221 -7.71 33.30 6.63
C GLN A 221 -7.92 33.58 8.11
N THR A 222 -7.25 34.59 8.64
CA THR A 222 -7.60 35.17 9.94
C THR A 222 -8.63 36.25 9.74
N SER A 223 -9.91 35.92 9.86
CA SER A 223 -10.96 36.95 9.92
C SER A 223 -11.13 37.37 11.39
N ALA A 224 -10.75 38.58 11.71
CA ALA A 224 -11.03 39.20 12.99
C ALA A 224 -12.52 39.65 13.02
N PHE A 225 -13.42 38.82 13.53
CA PHE A 225 -14.74 39.23 13.95
C PHE A 225 -14.76 39.42 15.46
N GLY A 226 -14.80 40.67 15.89
CA GLY A 226 -15.29 41.14 17.18
C GLY A 226 -14.75 40.49 18.45
N THR A 227 -13.94 41.21 19.18
CA THR A 227 -13.65 41.06 20.62
C THR A 227 -13.77 39.66 21.23
N SER A 228 -12.68 38.92 21.24
CA SER A 228 -12.46 37.68 21.97
C SER A 228 -12.50 36.39 21.12
N GLY A 229 -11.40 36.10 20.47
CA GLY A 229 -11.12 34.79 19.85
C GLY A 229 -10.75 34.88 18.38
N THR A 230 -9.50 34.61 18.05
CA THR A 230 -9.04 34.46 16.68
C THR A 230 -9.53 33.09 16.18
N THR A 231 -10.56 33.08 15.33
CA THR A 231 -10.97 31.85 14.66
C THR A 231 -10.16 31.71 13.38
N VAL A 232 -9.27 30.72 13.33
CA VAL A 232 -8.51 30.37 12.13
C VAL A 232 -9.39 29.44 11.29
N PHE A 233 -9.83 29.89 10.13
CA PHE A 233 -10.47 29.04 9.14
C PHE A 233 -9.42 28.56 8.14
N THR A 234 -9.19 27.26 8.12
CA THR A 234 -8.39 26.64 7.07
C THR A 234 -9.32 26.30 5.92
N ILE A 235 -9.13 26.89 4.75
CA ILE A 235 -9.90 26.55 3.55
C ILE A 235 -9.22 25.33 2.93
N GLY A 236 -9.92 24.22 2.87
CA GLY A 236 -9.43 23.01 2.20
C GLY A 236 -9.27 23.26 0.69
N ILE A 237 -8.17 22.78 0.12
CA ILE A 237 -7.93 22.79 -1.31
C ILE A 237 -8.54 21.55 -1.92
N GLU A 238 -9.33 21.73 -3.00
CA GLU A 238 -10.05 20.67 -3.69
C GLU A 238 -9.77 20.68 -5.19
N ARG A 239 -9.77 19.49 -5.81
CA ARG A 239 -9.71 19.31 -7.27
C ARG A 239 -8.50 19.95 -7.93
N THR A 240 -7.38 19.92 -7.26
CA THR A 240 -6.10 20.35 -7.83
C THR A 240 -5.40 19.15 -8.47
N THR A 241 -4.74 19.39 -9.59
CA THR A 241 -3.93 18.38 -10.29
C THR A 241 -2.47 18.76 -10.18
N LEU A 242 -1.63 17.81 -9.78
CA LEU A 242 -0.18 17.90 -9.74
C LEU A 242 0.38 16.78 -10.61
N ILE A 243 1.22 17.13 -11.56
CA ILE A 243 1.93 16.19 -12.44
C ILE A 243 3.42 16.51 -12.33
N GLY A 244 4.22 15.55 -11.87
CA GLY A 244 5.69 15.66 -11.83
C GLY A 244 6.22 15.72 -13.24
N GLY A 245 6.14 14.63 -13.94
CA GLY A 245 6.53 14.54 -15.34
C GLY A 245 7.66 13.55 -15.55
N GLY A 246 8.86 13.99 -15.77
CA GLY A 246 10.04 13.12 -15.91
C GLY A 246 11.18 13.61 -15.05
N GLY A 247 11.63 12.77 -14.14
CA GLY A 247 12.62 13.07 -13.12
C GLY A 247 12.19 12.43 -11.79
N ASN A 248 12.88 12.70 -10.70
CA ASN A 248 12.48 12.22 -9.38
C ASN A 248 11.75 13.33 -8.62
N ASP A 249 10.46 13.36 -8.75
CA ASP A 249 9.65 14.49 -8.35
C ASP A 249 9.16 14.41 -6.88
N SER A 250 8.81 15.54 -6.32
CA SER A 250 8.26 15.63 -4.98
C SER A 250 6.93 16.38 -4.99
N LEU A 251 5.81 15.65 -4.82
CA LEU A 251 4.45 16.16 -4.88
C LEU A 251 3.81 16.20 -3.49
N TYR A 252 3.43 17.37 -3.02
CA TYR A 252 2.87 17.56 -1.67
C TYR A 252 1.46 18.15 -1.72
N GLY A 253 0.51 17.41 -1.17
CA GLY A 253 -0.86 17.86 -0.94
C GLY A 253 -0.98 18.92 0.17
N ALA A 254 -2.11 19.59 0.24
CA ALA A 254 -2.36 20.61 1.25
C ALA A 254 -2.62 20.01 2.64
N LEU A 255 -1.97 20.55 3.66
CA LEU A 255 -2.26 20.29 5.06
C LEU A 255 -3.60 20.94 5.44
N GLY A 256 -4.70 20.20 5.56
CA GLY A 256 -5.99 20.80 5.91
C GLY A 256 -6.85 19.91 6.80
N GLU A 257 -7.37 20.51 7.91
CA GLU A 257 -8.27 19.82 8.85
C GLU A 257 -9.69 19.57 8.29
N PHE A 258 -10.10 20.19 7.16
CA PHE A 258 -11.48 20.21 6.67
C PHE A 258 -11.62 20.22 5.14
N GLY A 259 -10.79 19.49 4.40
CA GLY A 259 -10.88 19.46 2.95
C GLY A 259 -11.48 18.15 2.42
N SER A 260 -12.54 18.24 1.65
CA SER A 260 -12.85 17.20 0.68
C SER A 260 -11.81 17.33 -0.45
N GLY A 261 -10.75 16.56 -0.43
CA GLY A 261 -9.63 16.63 -1.36
C GLY A 261 -10.08 16.49 -2.81
N ARG A 262 -10.16 15.27 -3.34
CA ARG A 262 -10.35 14.98 -4.77
C ARG A 262 -9.25 15.61 -5.63
N ASN A 263 -8.05 15.70 -5.05
CA ASN A 263 -6.87 16.09 -5.79
C ASN A 263 -6.32 14.88 -6.55
N PHE A 264 -5.64 15.17 -7.64
CA PHE A 264 -4.99 14.16 -8.45
C PHE A 264 -3.49 14.45 -8.46
N PHE A 265 -2.69 13.44 -8.17
CA PHE A 265 -1.24 13.47 -8.15
C PHE A 265 -0.74 12.38 -9.10
N GLU A 266 0.18 12.73 -9.97
CA GLU A 266 0.85 11.82 -10.90
C GLU A 266 2.34 12.13 -10.84
N GLY A 267 3.16 11.17 -10.41
CA GLY A 267 4.61 11.30 -10.39
C GLY A 267 5.15 11.39 -11.81
N GLY A 268 5.08 10.32 -12.54
CA GLY A 268 5.45 10.26 -13.95
C GLY A 268 6.55 9.24 -14.22
N ASP A 269 7.63 9.65 -14.92
CA ASP A 269 8.80 8.82 -15.11
C ASP A 269 9.86 9.17 -14.06
N GLY A 270 10.29 8.24 -13.24
CA GLY A 270 11.33 8.46 -12.23
C GLY A 270 10.93 7.96 -10.85
N ASN A 271 11.78 8.13 -9.85
CA ASN A 271 11.50 7.67 -8.50
C ASN A 271 10.88 8.81 -7.69
N ASP A 272 9.57 8.83 -7.62
CA ASP A 272 8.81 9.97 -7.12
C ASP A 272 8.45 9.87 -5.63
N THR A 273 8.18 11.01 -5.02
CA THR A 273 7.67 11.10 -3.65
C THR A 273 6.35 11.83 -3.63
N ILE A 274 5.26 11.12 -3.35
CA ILE A 274 3.91 11.70 -3.32
C ILE A 274 3.34 11.65 -1.90
N ARG A 275 2.90 12.81 -1.38
CA ARG A 275 2.28 12.93 -0.06
C ARG A 275 0.90 13.56 -0.13
N VAL A 276 -0.13 12.74 0.11
CA VAL A 276 -1.53 13.19 0.16
C VAL A 276 -1.97 13.39 1.61
N PHE A 277 -2.66 14.48 1.90
CA PHE A 277 -3.10 14.84 3.25
C PHE A 277 -4.62 15.02 3.39
N ALA A 278 -5.34 15.01 2.30
CA ALA A 278 -6.79 15.18 2.28
C ALA A 278 -7.54 13.86 2.06
N THR A 279 -8.84 13.92 1.90
CA THR A 279 -9.70 12.76 1.68
C THR A 279 -10.14 12.65 0.22
N SER A 280 -10.27 11.45 -0.28
CA SER A 280 -10.68 11.16 -1.67
C SER A 280 -9.69 11.69 -2.72
N ASP A 281 -8.42 11.72 -2.37
CA ASP A 281 -7.34 12.00 -3.32
C ASP A 281 -6.97 10.73 -4.09
N THR A 282 -6.43 10.92 -5.28
CA THR A 282 -5.83 9.86 -6.09
C THR A 282 -4.36 10.20 -6.29
N ALA A 283 -3.48 9.27 -5.98
CA ALA A 283 -2.05 9.36 -6.22
C ALA A 283 -1.61 8.19 -7.10
N GLN A 284 -0.87 8.50 -8.14
CA GLN A 284 -0.25 7.55 -9.05
C GLN A 284 1.26 7.83 -9.09
N GLY A 285 2.08 6.83 -8.79
CA GLY A 285 3.54 6.94 -8.89
C GLY A 285 3.95 7.09 -10.33
N GLY A 286 3.74 6.07 -11.12
CA GLY A 286 4.04 6.07 -12.54
C GLY A 286 5.05 5.00 -12.91
N ALA A 287 6.21 5.39 -13.40
CA ALA A 287 7.29 4.48 -13.74
C ALA A 287 8.53 4.79 -12.92
N GLY A 288 9.00 3.84 -12.14
CA GLY A 288 10.16 3.95 -11.25
C GLY A 288 9.83 3.44 -9.85
N ASP A 289 10.80 3.47 -8.95
CA ASP A 289 10.58 3.03 -7.58
C ASP A 289 10.02 4.19 -6.74
N ASP A 290 8.70 4.22 -6.55
CA ASP A 290 7.99 5.36 -5.97
C ASP A 290 7.73 5.24 -4.46
N PHE A 291 7.61 6.38 -3.79
CA PHE A 291 7.20 6.46 -2.40
C PHE A 291 5.92 7.27 -2.25
N ILE A 292 4.80 6.57 -1.97
CA ILE A 292 3.49 7.20 -1.84
C ILE A 292 2.99 7.07 -0.39
N VAL A 293 2.62 8.20 0.21
CA VAL A 293 2.07 8.18 1.57
C VAL A 293 0.83 9.05 1.72
N SER A 294 -0.25 8.47 2.27
CA SER A 294 -1.32 9.25 2.86
C SER A 294 -0.99 9.53 4.33
N ALA A 295 -1.02 10.78 4.76
CA ALA A 295 -0.55 11.13 6.08
C ALA A 295 -1.46 12.15 6.79
N THR A 296 -1.54 12.06 8.11
CA THR A 296 -2.01 13.16 8.96
C THR A 296 -0.82 14.00 9.41
N VAL A 297 -1.03 15.29 9.68
CA VAL A 297 0.03 16.25 10.08
C VAL A 297 0.90 15.77 11.27
N THR A 298 0.42 14.81 12.05
CA THR A 298 1.08 14.29 13.24
C THR A 298 1.89 13.02 13.02
N ALA A 299 1.86 12.42 11.84
CA ALA A 299 2.53 11.14 11.54
C ALA A 299 4.06 11.23 11.48
N PHE A 300 4.66 12.40 11.54
CA PHE A 300 6.12 12.59 11.54
C PHE A 300 6.82 12.41 12.88
N SER A 301 6.10 12.27 13.99
CA SER A 301 6.69 11.91 15.27
C SER A 301 6.30 10.48 15.62
N SER A 302 7.28 9.58 15.54
CA SER A 302 7.25 8.19 15.98
C SER A 302 6.11 7.85 16.95
N VAL A 303 5.26 6.89 16.56
CA VAL A 303 4.33 6.14 17.41
C VAL A 303 2.95 6.79 17.69
N GLY A 304 1.89 6.23 17.14
CA GLY A 304 0.55 6.30 17.72
C GLY A 304 -0.39 7.38 17.20
N ALA A 305 -0.46 7.62 15.91
CA ALA A 305 -1.32 8.65 15.31
C ALA A 305 -2.85 8.36 15.30
N SER A 306 -3.32 7.28 15.92
CA SER A 306 -4.73 6.87 15.84
C SER A 306 -5.70 7.59 16.80
N SER A 307 -5.25 8.56 17.62
CA SER A 307 -6.09 9.08 18.70
C SER A 307 -6.59 10.51 18.57
N LEU A 308 -6.21 11.27 17.54
CA LEU A 308 -6.53 12.70 17.51
C LEU A 308 -7.72 13.09 16.64
N PHE A 309 -8.16 12.28 15.68
CA PHE A 309 -9.31 12.62 14.82
C PHE A 309 -10.18 11.40 14.50
N PRO A 310 -11.10 11.01 15.39
CA PRO A 310 -12.09 10.00 15.06
C PRO A 310 -13.14 10.62 14.11
N GLY A 311 -13.10 10.26 12.84
CA GLY A 311 -14.19 10.63 11.91
C GLY A 311 -13.78 11.07 10.51
N PHE A 312 -12.50 11.17 10.19
CA PHE A 312 -12.06 11.43 8.81
C PHE A 312 -11.84 10.11 8.08
N ALA A 313 -12.73 9.83 7.13
CA ALA A 313 -12.57 8.74 6.20
C ALA A 313 -11.64 9.21 5.08
N GLY A 314 -10.48 8.60 4.90
CA GLY A 314 -9.54 8.85 3.82
C GLY A 314 -10.21 8.67 2.46
N ARG A 315 -10.45 7.45 2.02
CA ARG A 315 -10.91 7.06 0.68
C ARG A 315 -9.94 7.50 -0.41
N ASN A 316 -8.66 7.52 -0.09
CA ASN A 316 -7.64 7.77 -1.08
C ASN A 316 -7.40 6.51 -1.91
N LEU A 317 -7.06 6.70 -3.17
CA LEU A 317 -6.52 5.67 -4.03
C LEU A 317 -5.04 5.98 -4.23
N LEU A 318 -4.19 5.04 -3.83
CA LEU A 318 -2.74 5.12 -3.93
C LEU A 318 -2.28 3.99 -4.85
N ASP A 319 -1.68 4.34 -5.97
CA ASP A 319 -1.28 3.43 -7.04
C ASP A 319 0.21 3.66 -7.33
N GLY A 320 1.05 2.64 -7.13
CA GLY A 320 2.49 2.72 -7.39
C GLY A 320 2.77 2.85 -8.88
N GLY A 321 2.35 1.87 -9.64
CA GLY A 321 2.53 1.86 -11.09
C GLY A 321 3.52 0.81 -11.56
N VAL A 322 4.65 1.23 -12.12
CA VAL A 322 5.71 0.33 -12.60
C VAL A 322 7.00 0.61 -11.83
N GLY A 323 7.48 -0.36 -11.09
CA GLY A 323 8.69 -0.25 -10.27
C GLY A 323 8.52 -0.97 -8.95
N ASN A 324 9.48 -0.84 -8.04
CA ASN A 324 9.35 -1.44 -6.70
C ASN A 324 8.91 -0.37 -5.71
N ASP A 325 7.61 -0.23 -5.55
CA ASP A 325 7.01 0.90 -4.89
C ASP A 325 6.87 0.72 -3.36
N THR A 326 6.86 1.82 -2.66
CA THR A 326 6.56 1.83 -1.22
C THR A 326 5.34 2.69 -0.95
N ILE A 327 4.23 2.06 -0.55
CA ILE A 327 2.96 2.73 -0.29
C ILE A 327 2.57 2.61 1.18
N VAL A 328 2.33 3.75 1.82
CA VAL A 328 1.94 3.80 3.23
C VAL A 328 0.62 4.54 3.41
N ALA A 329 -0.44 3.81 3.73
CA ALA A 329 -1.75 4.39 4.01
C ALA A 329 -1.91 4.77 5.48
N ALA A 330 -2.54 5.91 5.76
CA ALA A 330 -2.78 6.40 7.11
C ALA A 330 -4.27 6.49 7.50
N PHE A 331 -5.19 6.24 6.57
CA PHE A 331 -6.62 6.34 6.81
C PHE A 331 -7.34 5.00 6.58
N SER A 332 -8.26 4.68 7.47
CA SER A 332 -8.96 3.38 7.52
C SER A 332 -9.84 3.04 6.32
N THR A 333 -9.94 3.91 5.32
CA THR A 333 -10.72 3.68 4.11
C THR A 333 -9.91 3.91 2.83
N ASP A 334 -8.59 3.97 2.94
CA ASP A 334 -7.70 4.06 1.80
C ASP A 334 -7.60 2.70 1.08
N SER A 335 -7.32 2.75 -0.21
CA SER A 335 -7.05 1.59 -1.07
C SER A 335 -5.68 1.76 -1.71
N MET A 336 -4.91 0.69 -1.75
CA MET A 336 -3.55 0.66 -2.31
C MET A 336 -3.46 -0.36 -3.44
N ILE A 337 -2.68 -0.04 -4.46
CA ILE A 337 -2.30 -0.91 -5.57
C ILE A 337 -0.78 -0.75 -5.73
N GLY A 338 -0.03 -1.85 -5.71
CA GLY A 338 1.40 -1.86 -5.99
C GLY A 338 1.66 -1.58 -7.46
N GLY A 339 1.37 -2.54 -8.30
CA GLY A 339 1.49 -2.43 -9.74
C GLY A 339 2.40 -3.48 -10.35
N GLU A 340 3.30 -3.11 -11.27
CA GLU A 340 4.33 -4.01 -11.77
C GLU A 340 5.61 -3.84 -10.94
N GLY A 341 6.08 -4.88 -10.27
CA GLY A 341 7.32 -4.83 -9.49
C GLY A 341 7.20 -5.48 -8.13
N ASN A 342 8.20 -5.32 -7.26
CA ASN A 342 8.15 -5.92 -5.93
C ASN A 342 7.83 -4.83 -4.89
N ASP A 343 6.56 -4.75 -4.53
CA ASP A 343 6.01 -3.61 -3.82
C ASP A 343 5.93 -3.81 -2.29
N SER A 344 5.94 -2.73 -1.56
CA SER A 344 5.75 -2.72 -0.11
C SER A 344 4.57 -1.87 0.30
N LEU A 345 3.43 -2.50 0.61
CA LEU A 345 2.18 -1.86 0.97
C LEU A 345 1.90 -2.02 2.47
N SER A 346 1.76 -0.92 3.19
CA SER A 346 1.57 -0.97 4.64
C SER A 346 0.72 0.16 5.20
N GLY A 347 0.28 0.04 6.47
CA GLY A 347 -0.39 1.13 7.16
C GLY A 347 -1.82 0.84 7.59
N ILE A 348 -2.70 1.84 7.51
CA ILE A 348 -4.12 1.77 7.91
C ILE A 348 -4.98 1.89 6.65
N PHE A 349 -5.62 0.81 6.23
CA PHE A 349 -6.38 0.75 4.98
C PHE A 349 -7.50 -0.30 5.05
N THR A 350 -8.33 -0.37 4.01
CA THR A 350 -9.33 -1.45 3.85
C THR A 350 -8.97 -2.42 2.74
N GLN A 351 -8.19 -2.00 1.76
CA GLN A 351 -7.81 -2.83 0.63
C GLN A 351 -6.38 -2.55 0.19
N ALA A 352 -5.62 -3.61 -0.07
CA ALA A 352 -4.31 -3.56 -0.71
C ALA A 352 -4.21 -4.69 -1.73
N SER A 353 -3.66 -4.39 -2.90
CA SER A 353 -3.33 -5.34 -3.96
C SER A 353 -1.88 -5.15 -4.37
N GLY A 354 -1.08 -6.23 -4.39
CA GLY A 354 0.29 -6.22 -4.91
C GLY A 354 0.29 -6.07 -6.43
N ALA A 355 -0.49 -6.89 -7.09
CA ALA A 355 -0.65 -7.07 -8.53
C ALA A 355 0.46 -7.94 -9.15
N ASP A 356 1.45 -7.42 -9.88
CA ASP A 356 2.48 -8.22 -10.55
C ASP A 356 3.83 -8.09 -9.83
N GLY A 357 4.32 -9.14 -9.18
CA GLY A 357 5.64 -9.09 -8.54
C GLY A 357 5.71 -9.89 -7.25
N ASN A 358 6.79 -9.75 -6.48
CA ASN A 358 6.88 -10.40 -5.17
C ASN A 358 6.66 -9.35 -4.08
N ASP A 359 5.43 -9.23 -3.65
CA ASP A 359 4.95 -8.10 -2.89
C ASP A 359 4.92 -8.36 -1.37
N THR A 360 4.96 -7.29 -0.60
CA THR A 360 4.77 -7.33 0.85
C THR A 360 3.56 -6.48 1.24
N LEU A 361 2.47 -7.12 1.63
CA LEU A 361 1.24 -6.50 2.07
C LEU A 361 1.10 -6.65 3.59
N ASN A 362 1.24 -5.55 4.33
CA ASN A 362 1.30 -5.57 5.79
C ASN A 362 0.20 -4.73 6.44
N ALA A 363 -0.85 -5.39 6.92
CA ALA A 363 -1.96 -4.77 7.65
C ALA A 363 -1.75 -4.68 9.18
N SER A 364 -0.61 -5.12 9.72
CA SER A 364 -0.38 -5.20 11.16
C SER A 364 -0.49 -3.85 11.90
N PHE A 365 -0.35 -2.74 11.19
CA PHE A 365 -0.45 -1.37 11.72
C PHE A 365 -1.87 -0.81 11.73
N ALA A 366 -2.84 -1.47 11.10
CA ALA A 366 -4.22 -1.00 11.06
C ALA A 366 -4.80 -0.91 12.48
N GLY A 367 -5.35 0.25 12.83
CA GLY A 367 -5.95 0.48 14.14
C GLY A 367 -7.27 -0.28 14.32
N THR A 368 -7.81 -0.26 15.55
CA THR A 368 -9.02 -1.00 15.96
C THR A 368 -10.32 -0.57 15.26
N ASN A 369 -10.30 0.43 14.39
CA ASN A 369 -11.48 0.98 13.73
C ASN A 369 -11.75 0.42 12.33
N VAL A 370 -10.90 -0.48 11.85
CA VAL A 370 -11.08 -1.17 10.57
C VAL A 370 -11.83 -2.47 10.81
N GLY A 371 -13.03 -2.63 10.28
CA GLY A 371 -13.83 -3.85 10.47
C GLY A 371 -13.47 -4.97 9.49
N LEU A 372 -13.03 -4.61 8.31
CA LEU A 372 -12.71 -5.51 7.21
C LEU A 372 -11.45 -5.03 6.49
N ILE A 373 -10.53 -5.93 6.21
CA ILE A 373 -9.32 -5.69 5.41
C ILE A 373 -9.26 -6.76 4.32
N THR A 374 -8.92 -6.34 3.10
CA THR A 374 -8.65 -7.26 1.99
C THR A 374 -7.20 -7.07 1.54
N LEU A 375 -6.47 -8.18 1.49
CA LEU A 375 -5.11 -8.29 0.96
C LEU A 375 -5.14 -9.24 -0.23
N ASP A 376 -4.63 -8.79 -1.36
CA ASP A 376 -4.52 -9.56 -2.60
C ASP A 376 -3.08 -9.46 -3.10
N GLY A 377 -2.32 -10.56 -3.04
CA GLY A 377 -0.93 -10.60 -3.51
C GLY A 377 -0.89 -10.37 -5.01
N GLY A 378 -1.45 -11.27 -5.77
CA GLY A 378 -1.55 -11.16 -7.23
C GLY A 378 -0.71 -12.21 -7.96
N LEU A 379 0.24 -11.79 -8.78
CA LEU A 379 1.20 -12.67 -9.44
C LEU A 379 2.56 -12.57 -8.75
N GLY A 380 3.15 -13.70 -8.39
CA GLY A 380 4.50 -13.73 -7.80
C GLY A 380 4.53 -14.37 -6.43
N ASN A 381 5.64 -14.25 -5.72
CA ASN A 381 5.75 -14.88 -4.39
C ASN A 381 5.56 -13.82 -3.31
N ASP A 382 4.37 -13.74 -2.78
CA ASP A 382 3.93 -12.64 -1.96
C ASP A 382 4.03 -12.91 -0.45
N GLN A 383 4.17 -11.84 0.32
CA GLN A 383 4.08 -11.89 1.76
C GLN A 383 2.86 -11.10 2.26
N LEU A 384 1.87 -11.78 2.80
CA LEU A 384 0.65 -11.18 3.33
C LEU A 384 0.61 -11.29 4.86
N ILE A 385 0.49 -10.16 5.54
CA ILE A 385 0.42 -10.10 7.01
C ILE A 385 -0.89 -9.44 7.44
N GLY A 386 -1.75 -10.20 8.09
CA GLY A 386 -3.06 -9.73 8.57
C GLY A 386 -2.97 -8.79 9.78
N ASN A 387 -4.10 -8.29 10.22
CA ASN A 387 -4.25 -7.44 11.40
C ASN A 387 -4.74 -8.21 12.61
N SER A 388 -4.04 -8.10 13.73
CA SER A 388 -4.35 -8.83 14.98
C SER A 388 -5.39 -8.16 15.88
N SER A 389 -5.94 -7.01 15.50
CA SER A 389 -6.86 -6.24 16.35
C SER A 389 -8.21 -6.96 16.52
N ALA A 390 -8.73 -6.97 17.74
CA ALA A 390 -10.02 -7.58 18.05
C ALA A 390 -11.15 -6.94 17.23
N GLY A 391 -11.90 -7.77 16.50
CA GLY A 391 -13.03 -7.34 15.68
C GLY A 391 -12.68 -7.06 14.20
N VAL A 392 -11.42 -7.09 13.83
CA VAL A 392 -10.98 -7.04 12.42
C VAL A 392 -11.14 -8.43 11.79
N THR A 393 -11.57 -8.46 10.55
CA THR A 393 -11.58 -9.65 9.69
C THR A 393 -10.67 -9.37 8.51
N ASN A 394 -9.62 -10.17 8.34
CA ASN A 394 -8.76 -10.11 7.18
C ASN A 394 -9.25 -11.12 6.14
N PHE A 395 -9.40 -10.67 4.89
CA PHE A 395 -9.54 -11.53 3.73
C PHE A 395 -8.23 -11.48 2.96
N MET A 396 -7.59 -12.61 2.80
CA MET A 396 -6.27 -12.70 2.18
C MET A 396 -6.32 -13.67 1.00
N ASN A 397 -5.73 -13.25 -0.10
CA ASN A 397 -5.52 -14.03 -1.31
C ASN A 397 -4.04 -13.92 -1.69
N GLY A 398 -3.30 -15.03 -1.72
CA GLY A 398 -1.93 -15.03 -2.21
C GLY A 398 -1.90 -14.74 -3.71
N GLY A 399 -2.63 -15.52 -4.48
CA GLY A 399 -2.68 -15.39 -5.94
C GLY A 399 -1.92 -16.51 -6.64
N GLU A 400 -1.17 -16.19 -7.70
CA GLU A 400 -0.28 -17.13 -8.38
C GLU A 400 1.16 -16.98 -7.85
N GLY A 401 1.78 -18.07 -7.45
CA GLY A 401 3.17 -18.08 -6.97
C GLY A 401 3.34 -18.86 -5.67
N ASN A 402 4.46 -18.70 -4.99
CA ASN A 402 4.69 -19.38 -3.72
C ASN A 402 4.58 -18.35 -2.58
N ASP A 403 3.41 -18.27 -1.99
CA ASP A 403 3.05 -17.20 -1.09
C ASP A 403 3.31 -17.53 0.38
N ASN A 404 3.55 -16.50 1.17
CA ASN A 404 3.68 -16.61 2.62
C ASN A 404 2.57 -15.77 3.29
N ILE A 405 1.55 -16.45 3.82
CA ILE A 405 0.38 -15.80 4.41
C ILE A 405 0.39 -15.99 5.91
N LEU A 406 0.50 -14.89 6.65
CA LEU A 406 0.48 -14.88 8.10
C LEU A 406 -0.88 -14.40 8.63
N PHE A 407 -1.68 -15.31 9.14
CA PHE A 407 -2.89 -15.02 9.87
C PHE A 407 -2.56 -14.52 11.29
N THR A 408 -3.04 -13.36 11.64
CA THR A 408 -2.76 -12.71 12.92
C THR A 408 -4.00 -12.45 13.76
N GLY A 409 -5.17 -12.49 13.14
CA GLY A 409 -6.48 -12.25 13.76
C GLY A 409 -7.33 -13.52 13.90
N THR A 410 -8.30 -13.49 14.80
CA THR A 410 -9.20 -14.63 15.06
C THR A 410 -10.32 -14.80 14.04
N ARG A 411 -10.36 -13.97 13.01
CA ARG A 411 -11.40 -13.96 11.96
C ARG A 411 -10.80 -13.93 10.56
N ASP A 412 -9.53 -14.27 10.46
CA ASP A 412 -8.83 -14.27 9.17
C ASP A 412 -9.39 -15.36 8.26
N ARG A 413 -9.46 -15.05 6.97
CA ARG A 413 -9.98 -15.95 5.96
C ARG A 413 -9.12 -15.89 4.71
N LEU A 414 -8.80 -17.04 4.19
CA LEU A 414 -8.30 -17.17 2.84
C LEU A 414 -9.46 -17.01 1.85
N ILE A 415 -9.24 -16.27 0.78
CA ILE A 415 -10.19 -16.10 -0.32
C ILE A 415 -9.43 -16.29 -1.64
N GLY A 416 -10.11 -16.75 -2.66
CA GLY A 416 -9.50 -16.98 -3.98
C GLY A 416 -8.90 -18.37 -4.13
N THR A 417 -8.18 -18.58 -5.22
CA THR A 417 -7.43 -19.80 -5.55
C THR A 417 -5.95 -19.49 -5.43
N LEU A 418 -5.25 -20.22 -4.59
CA LEU A 418 -3.80 -20.15 -4.52
C LEU A 418 -3.20 -20.99 -5.66
N GLY A 419 -2.19 -20.45 -6.34
CA GLY A 419 -1.45 -21.18 -7.37
C GLY A 419 0.02 -21.27 -6.95
N GLY A 420 0.58 -22.46 -6.85
CA GLY A 420 1.98 -22.63 -6.45
C GLY A 420 2.13 -23.42 -5.15
N ASN A 421 3.26 -23.20 -4.45
CA ASN A 421 3.55 -23.89 -3.19
C ASN A 421 3.50 -22.89 -2.03
N ASP A 422 2.38 -22.82 -1.35
CA ASP A 422 2.12 -21.76 -0.40
C ASP A 422 2.40 -22.17 1.06
N THR A 423 2.73 -21.18 1.86
CA THR A 423 2.92 -21.33 3.29
C THR A 423 1.90 -20.48 4.05
N ILE A 424 0.96 -21.13 4.74
CA ILE A 424 -0.02 -20.45 5.56
C ILE A 424 0.28 -20.75 7.03
N THR A 425 0.51 -19.71 7.82
CA THR A 425 0.84 -19.83 9.23
C THR A 425 0.00 -18.91 10.10
N TYR A 426 -0.13 -19.27 11.38
CA TYR A 426 -0.78 -18.44 12.39
C TYR A 426 0.25 -17.84 13.34
N ALA A 427 0.09 -16.57 13.68
CA ALA A 427 0.96 -15.92 14.63
C ALA A 427 0.86 -16.57 16.02
N THR A 428 1.99 -16.75 16.69
CA THR A 428 2.05 -17.31 18.05
C THR A 428 1.28 -16.45 19.04
N GLY A 429 0.37 -17.08 19.80
CA GLY A 429 -0.46 -16.41 20.81
C GLY A 429 -1.84 -15.98 20.32
N VAL A 430 -2.17 -16.21 19.07
CA VAL A 430 -3.56 -16.09 18.58
C VAL A 430 -4.35 -17.26 19.19
N ASN A 431 -5.11 -16.96 20.22
CA ASN A 431 -5.93 -17.97 20.91
C ASN A 431 -7.36 -17.88 20.40
N PHE A 432 -7.74 -18.85 19.58
CA PHE A 432 -9.10 -18.99 19.05
C PHE A 432 -10.10 -19.60 20.07
N SER A 433 -9.69 -19.80 21.33
CA SER A 433 -10.56 -20.33 22.37
C SER A 433 -11.76 -19.42 22.61
N GLY A 434 -12.90 -19.77 22.03
CA GLY A 434 -14.16 -19.06 22.17
C GLY A 434 -14.76 -18.50 20.88
N VAL A 435 -14.13 -18.70 19.74
CA VAL A 435 -14.69 -18.32 18.42
C VAL A 435 -15.34 -19.53 17.78
N SER A 436 -16.65 -19.51 17.66
CA SER A 436 -17.47 -20.61 17.13
C SER A 436 -17.54 -20.67 15.60
N ALA A 437 -16.61 -20.06 14.88
CA ALA A 437 -16.59 -20.11 13.43
C ALA A 437 -15.38 -20.91 12.96
N PRO A 438 -15.56 -21.97 12.18
CA PRO A 438 -14.45 -22.71 11.60
C PRO A 438 -13.64 -21.81 10.67
N ASN A 439 -12.32 -21.89 10.73
CA ASN A 439 -11.49 -21.33 9.68
C ASN A 439 -11.68 -22.20 8.43
N VAL A 440 -11.94 -21.57 7.32
CA VAL A 440 -12.09 -22.26 6.04
C VAL A 440 -10.93 -21.85 5.17
N ILE A 441 -10.06 -22.80 4.87
CA ILE A 441 -8.92 -22.65 3.95
C ILE A 441 -9.21 -23.54 2.76
N THR A 442 -9.18 -22.99 1.57
CA THR A 442 -9.39 -23.76 0.33
C THR A 442 -8.33 -23.36 -0.67
N ASP A 443 -7.57 -24.35 -1.11
CA ASP A 443 -6.59 -24.21 -2.18
C ASP A 443 -6.82 -25.30 -3.23
N ASN A 444 -6.35 -25.09 -4.46
CA ASN A 444 -6.61 -26.02 -5.55
C ASN A 444 -5.37 -26.59 -6.25
N LEU A 445 -4.20 -25.99 -6.11
CA LEU A 445 -2.99 -26.37 -6.86
C LEU A 445 -1.70 -26.17 -6.04
N GLY A 446 -0.73 -27.03 -6.27
CA GLY A 446 0.62 -26.93 -5.72
C GLY A 446 0.83 -27.73 -4.44
N SER A 447 2.06 -27.75 -3.92
CA SER A 447 2.44 -28.47 -2.70
C SER A 447 2.46 -27.51 -1.53
N ASN A 448 1.46 -27.57 -0.66
CA ASN A 448 1.20 -26.58 0.36
C ASN A 448 1.64 -27.05 1.76
N PHE A 449 2.02 -26.10 2.60
CA PHE A 449 2.25 -26.31 4.02
C PHE A 449 1.26 -25.48 4.83
N ILE A 450 0.26 -26.12 5.43
CA ILE A 450 -0.82 -25.43 6.13
C ILE A 450 -0.90 -25.90 7.57
N THR A 451 -0.90 -24.97 8.52
CA THR A 451 -1.13 -25.26 9.93
C THR A 451 -2.40 -24.56 10.38
N GLY A 452 -3.33 -25.31 10.93
CA GLY A 452 -4.54 -24.80 11.56
C GLY A 452 -4.28 -24.14 12.92
N SER A 453 -5.36 -23.79 13.61
CA SER A 453 -5.36 -23.12 14.91
C SER A 453 -5.67 -24.09 16.06
N ASN A 454 -5.96 -23.56 17.26
CA ASN A 454 -6.52 -24.39 18.36
C ASN A 454 -8.05 -24.54 18.29
N GLY A 455 -8.69 -24.10 17.22
CA GLY A 455 -10.14 -24.12 17.05
C GLY A 455 -10.58 -25.23 16.11
N ILE A 456 -11.85 -25.22 15.72
CA ILE A 456 -12.38 -26.10 14.68
C ILE A 456 -11.98 -25.53 13.33
N ASP A 457 -11.18 -26.28 12.56
CA ASP A 457 -10.70 -25.84 11.26
C ASP A 457 -11.24 -26.72 10.11
N SER A 458 -11.41 -26.13 8.94
CA SER A 458 -11.77 -26.82 7.71
C SER A 458 -10.74 -26.46 6.63
N ILE A 459 -9.83 -27.37 6.37
CA ILE A 459 -8.73 -27.17 5.42
C ILE A 459 -8.96 -28.11 4.23
N THR A 460 -8.99 -27.56 3.03
CA THR A 460 -9.08 -28.33 1.79
C THR A 460 -8.00 -27.85 0.84
N THR A 461 -7.11 -28.76 0.44
CA THR A 461 -6.15 -28.54 -0.63
C THR A 461 -6.56 -29.37 -1.87
N GLY A 462 -5.81 -29.29 -2.93
CA GLY A 462 -6.21 -29.85 -4.21
C GLY A 462 -5.25 -30.90 -4.75
N ALA A 463 -4.35 -30.50 -5.61
CA ALA A 463 -3.37 -31.39 -6.22
C ALA A 463 -1.95 -30.92 -5.89
N GLY A 464 -1.14 -31.79 -5.31
CA GLY A 464 0.22 -31.48 -4.89
C GLY A 464 0.67 -32.43 -3.80
N GLU A 465 1.88 -32.28 -3.29
CA GLU A 465 2.35 -33.02 -2.11
C GLU A 465 2.17 -32.12 -0.88
N ASP A 466 1.01 -32.22 -0.23
CA ASP A 466 0.59 -31.28 0.81
C ASP A 466 0.98 -31.74 2.21
N ILE A 467 1.21 -30.78 3.10
CA ILE A 467 1.40 -31.03 4.53
C ILE A 467 0.39 -30.21 5.31
N LEU A 468 -0.58 -30.90 5.93
CA LEU A 468 -1.65 -30.29 6.68
C LEU A 468 -1.55 -30.66 8.18
N PHE A 469 -1.67 -29.65 9.03
CA PHE A 469 -1.82 -29.80 10.48
C PHE A 469 -3.15 -29.16 10.90
N GLY A 470 -4.05 -29.90 11.54
CA GLY A 470 -5.29 -29.35 12.08
C GLY A 470 -5.01 -28.35 13.20
N GLY A 471 -4.20 -28.73 14.16
CA GLY A 471 -3.77 -27.87 15.25
C GLY A 471 -2.26 -27.68 15.34
N PRO A 472 -1.79 -26.83 16.27
CA PRO A 472 -0.37 -26.59 16.47
C PRO A 472 0.35 -27.86 16.93
N THR A 473 1.52 -28.14 16.34
CA THR A 473 2.32 -29.35 16.60
C THR A 473 2.86 -29.48 18.04
N ASN A 474 2.70 -28.44 18.86
CA ASN A 474 3.10 -28.44 20.26
C ASN A 474 2.12 -27.64 21.14
N PRO A 475 0.93 -28.18 21.43
CA PRO A 475 -0.06 -27.46 22.22
C PRO A 475 0.43 -27.30 23.67
N VAL A 476 0.33 -26.08 24.20
CA VAL A 476 0.73 -25.73 25.57
C VAL A 476 -0.22 -26.36 26.61
N THR A 477 -1.41 -26.75 26.20
CA THR A 477 -2.43 -27.39 27.06
C THR A 477 -3.14 -28.52 26.31
N PRO A 478 -3.12 -29.77 26.83
CA PRO A 478 -3.91 -30.85 26.26
C PRO A 478 -5.41 -30.52 26.27
N GLY A 479 -6.10 -30.73 25.15
CA GLY A 479 -7.54 -30.46 24.99
C GLY A 479 -7.90 -29.03 24.62
N ALA A 480 -6.96 -28.27 24.10
CA ALA A 480 -7.17 -26.90 23.60
C ALA A 480 -7.39 -26.85 22.07
N ASP A 481 -7.47 -27.99 21.41
CA ASP A 481 -7.70 -28.11 19.96
C ASP A 481 -9.13 -28.52 19.64
N GLY A 482 -9.57 -28.27 18.43
CA GLY A 482 -10.94 -28.51 17.96
C GLY A 482 -11.11 -29.83 17.23
N ASP A 483 -12.33 -30.12 16.77
CA ASP A 483 -12.63 -31.26 15.90
C ASP A 483 -12.46 -30.77 14.44
N ASP A 484 -11.36 -31.11 13.78
CA ASP A 484 -10.95 -30.55 12.49
C ASP A 484 -11.43 -31.39 11.30
N THR A 485 -11.54 -30.74 10.14
CA THR A 485 -11.82 -31.39 8.87
C THR A 485 -10.70 -31.06 7.87
N LEU A 486 -9.89 -32.04 7.51
CA LEU A 486 -8.73 -31.89 6.64
C LEU A 486 -8.92 -32.76 5.39
N ASN A 487 -8.78 -32.13 4.20
CA ASN A 487 -8.89 -32.82 2.91
C ASN A 487 -7.72 -32.39 2.02
N SER A 488 -6.76 -33.27 1.77
CA SER A 488 -5.56 -32.91 1.01
C SER A 488 -5.69 -33.17 -0.52
N GLY A 489 -6.57 -34.06 -0.94
CA GLY A 489 -6.93 -34.21 -2.36
C GLY A 489 -6.09 -35.18 -3.16
N GLY A 490 -5.08 -34.75 -3.88
CA GLY A 490 -4.29 -35.67 -4.70
C GLY A 490 -2.82 -35.32 -4.74
N GLY A 491 -1.97 -36.30 -4.47
CA GLY A 491 -0.53 -36.17 -4.29
C GLY A 491 -0.06 -37.15 -3.25
N ASN A 492 1.17 -37.07 -2.76
CA ASN A 492 1.60 -37.88 -1.62
C ASN A 492 1.62 -36.99 -0.38
N ASP A 493 0.53 -37.00 0.35
CA ASP A 493 0.25 -36.00 1.37
C ASP A 493 0.66 -36.44 2.78
N THR A 494 0.85 -35.47 3.66
CA THR A 494 1.02 -35.70 5.10
C THR A 494 -0.01 -34.91 5.86
N VAL A 495 -0.93 -35.62 6.57
CA VAL A 495 -2.06 -35.00 7.26
C VAL A 495 -2.06 -35.41 8.74
N LEU A 496 -2.01 -34.43 9.63
CA LEU A 496 -2.07 -34.60 11.07
C LEU A 496 -3.27 -33.84 11.64
N GLY A 497 -4.22 -34.57 12.27
CA GLY A 497 -5.41 -33.96 12.89
C GLY A 497 -5.05 -33.06 14.07
N GLY A 498 -4.42 -33.59 15.07
CA GLY A 498 -4.07 -32.85 16.29
C GLY A 498 -4.76 -33.41 17.51
N PHE A 499 -5.32 -32.56 18.38
CA PHE A 499 -6.20 -32.96 19.45
C PHE A 499 -7.63 -32.66 19.03
N GLY A 500 -8.51 -33.58 19.10
CA GLY A 500 -9.91 -33.40 18.70
C GLY A 500 -10.50 -34.71 18.25
N ASN A 501 -11.70 -34.70 17.68
CA ASN A 501 -12.21 -35.84 16.94
C ASN A 501 -12.23 -35.44 15.46
N ASP A 502 -11.14 -35.72 14.80
CA ASP A 502 -10.81 -35.14 13.52
C ASP A 502 -11.32 -36.00 12.34
N TYR A 503 -11.58 -35.34 11.22
CA TYR A 503 -11.99 -35.97 9.97
C TYR A 503 -10.95 -35.70 8.87
N LEU A 504 -10.16 -36.73 8.53
CA LEU A 504 -9.06 -36.64 7.59
C LEU A 504 -9.36 -37.42 6.32
N ILE A 505 -9.22 -36.77 5.16
CA ILE A 505 -9.33 -37.39 3.83
C ILE A 505 -8.09 -37.00 3.04
N THR A 506 -7.36 -37.98 2.46
CA THR A 506 -6.15 -37.65 1.68
C THR A 506 -6.32 -37.84 0.17
N GLY A 507 -7.10 -38.81 -0.29
CA GLY A 507 -7.55 -38.89 -1.67
C GLY A 507 -6.68 -39.75 -2.59
N ASP A 508 -6.07 -39.21 -3.63
CA ASP A 508 -5.24 -39.96 -4.58
C ASP A 508 -3.76 -39.82 -4.24
N GLY A 509 -3.07 -40.87 -3.83
CA GLY A 509 -1.64 -40.76 -3.54
C GLY A 509 -1.10 -41.86 -2.67
N ASN A 510 0.13 -41.70 -2.15
CA ASN A 510 0.64 -42.58 -1.08
C ASN A 510 0.79 -41.71 0.16
N ASP A 511 -0.21 -41.70 0.98
CA ASP A 511 -0.42 -40.66 1.98
C ASP A 511 0.01 -41.11 3.37
N SER A 512 0.23 -40.13 4.25
CA SER A 512 0.57 -40.32 5.65
C SER A 512 -0.44 -39.61 6.53
N LEU A 513 -1.23 -40.38 7.29
CA LEU A 513 -2.30 -39.89 8.15
C LEU A 513 -2.01 -40.18 9.60
N ALA A 514 -2.16 -39.18 10.46
CA ALA A 514 -2.19 -39.32 11.91
C ALA A 514 -3.37 -38.52 12.47
N GLY A 515 -4.34 -39.18 13.07
CA GLY A 515 -5.45 -38.49 13.75
C GLY A 515 -4.97 -37.73 14.97
N GLY A 516 -4.25 -38.40 15.84
CA GLY A 516 -3.79 -37.88 17.11
C GLY A 516 -4.63 -38.29 18.28
N PRO A 517 -4.59 -37.56 19.42
CA PRO A 517 -5.46 -37.86 20.57
C PRO A 517 -6.90 -37.44 20.32
N GLY A 518 -7.77 -38.41 20.03
CA GLY A 518 -9.20 -38.19 19.77
C GLY A 518 -9.93 -39.46 19.38
N ALA A 519 -11.07 -39.32 18.76
CA ALA A 519 -11.80 -40.36 18.07
C ALA A 519 -11.95 -39.95 16.62
N ASP A 520 -10.97 -40.28 15.82
CA ASP A 520 -10.77 -39.70 14.51
C ASP A 520 -11.39 -40.53 13.40
N THR A 521 -11.66 -39.92 12.26
CA THR A 521 -12.06 -40.59 11.04
C THR A 521 -11.00 -40.38 9.97
N LEU A 522 -10.36 -41.46 9.54
CA LEU A 522 -9.23 -41.43 8.62
C LEU A 522 -9.63 -42.17 7.32
N ILE A 523 -9.44 -41.48 6.18
CA ILE A 523 -9.73 -42.01 4.85
C ILE A 523 -8.51 -41.75 3.97
N GLY A 524 -7.74 -42.79 3.64
CA GLY A 524 -6.54 -42.71 2.79
C GLY A 524 -6.87 -42.45 1.33
N GLY A 525 -7.83 -43.20 0.76
CA GLY A 525 -8.22 -43.05 -0.62
C GLY A 525 -7.57 -44.08 -1.56
N PHE A 526 -7.07 -43.63 -2.71
CA PHE A 526 -6.37 -44.49 -3.64
C PHE A 526 -4.87 -44.41 -3.45
N GLY A 527 -4.22 -45.55 -3.18
CA GLY A 527 -2.77 -45.57 -3.09
C GLY A 527 -2.22 -46.57 -2.10
N ASN A 528 -1.01 -46.31 -1.61
CA ASN A 528 -0.42 -47.08 -0.53
C ASN A 528 -0.28 -46.18 0.69
N ASP A 529 -1.30 -46.18 1.53
CA ASP A 529 -1.41 -45.18 2.59
C ASP A 529 -0.81 -45.70 3.91
N SER A 530 -0.40 -44.76 4.75
CA SER A 530 0.25 -45.03 6.02
C SER A 530 -0.52 -44.37 7.16
N PHE A 531 -1.10 -45.17 8.04
CA PHE A 531 -1.82 -44.75 9.24
C PHE A 531 -0.88 -44.81 10.44
N TYR A 532 -0.54 -43.64 10.99
CA TYR A 532 0.46 -43.50 12.06
C TYR A 532 -0.18 -43.49 13.45
N TYR A 533 0.42 -44.23 14.34
CA TYR A 533 0.08 -44.28 15.78
C TYR A 533 1.37 -44.08 16.59
N ASN A 534 1.47 -42.97 17.29
CA ASN A 534 2.63 -42.60 18.09
C ASN A 534 2.59 -43.19 19.51
N ASN A 535 1.39 -43.47 20.02
CA ASN A 535 1.20 -44.10 21.35
C ASN A 535 -0.19 -44.76 21.44
N PHE A 536 -0.38 -45.58 22.48
CA PHE A 536 -1.64 -46.32 22.70
C PHE A 536 -2.78 -45.43 23.26
N GLY A 537 -2.53 -44.15 23.49
CA GLY A 537 -3.55 -43.15 23.88
C GLY A 537 -4.20 -42.43 22.71
N GLU A 538 -3.74 -42.66 21.47
CA GLU A 538 -4.43 -42.21 20.26
C GLU A 538 -5.73 -43.01 20.11
N GLY A 539 -6.81 -42.36 19.72
CA GLY A 539 -8.15 -42.93 19.71
C GLY A 539 -8.85 -42.90 21.08
N VAL A 540 -8.28 -42.23 22.07
CA VAL A 540 -8.83 -42.15 23.44
C VAL A 540 -8.97 -40.69 23.88
N THR A 541 -10.16 -40.25 24.23
CA THR A 541 -10.40 -38.93 24.82
C THR A 541 -9.68 -38.77 26.16
N VAL A 542 -8.68 -37.90 26.26
CA VAL A 542 -7.96 -37.62 27.50
C VAL A 542 -8.81 -36.70 28.39
N GLY A 543 -9.50 -37.26 29.36
CA GLY A 543 -10.20 -36.48 30.40
C GLY A 543 -9.23 -35.80 31.37
N THR A 544 -9.53 -34.60 31.80
CA THR A 544 -8.72 -33.68 32.63
C THR A 544 -8.52 -34.09 34.09
N THR A 545 -8.68 -35.35 34.48
CA THR A 545 -8.45 -35.83 35.84
C THR A 545 -7.54 -37.06 35.84
N ALA A 546 -6.62 -37.11 36.77
CA ALA A 546 -5.50 -38.04 36.96
C ALA A 546 -5.82 -39.55 37.10
N ALA A 547 -6.84 -40.02 36.44
CA ALA A 547 -7.09 -41.41 36.10
C ALA A 547 -7.47 -41.41 34.62
N ALA A 548 -6.53 -41.80 33.75
CA ALA A 548 -6.82 -42.10 32.36
C ALA A 548 -7.96 -43.13 32.33
N THR A 549 -9.19 -42.64 32.27
CA THR A 549 -10.31 -43.45 31.84
C THR A 549 -10.09 -43.59 30.35
N LEU A 550 -9.58 -44.74 29.93
CA LEU A 550 -9.46 -45.17 28.55
C LEU A 550 -10.74 -44.76 27.82
N GLY A 551 -10.65 -43.83 26.90
CA GLY A 551 -11.79 -43.30 26.16
C GLY A 551 -12.51 -44.41 25.41
N THR A 552 -13.78 -44.24 25.22
CA THR A 552 -14.66 -45.28 24.71
C THR A 552 -14.88 -45.23 23.19
N ALA A 553 -14.17 -44.37 22.48
CA ALA A 553 -14.33 -44.20 21.04
C ALA A 553 -12.96 -44.31 20.32
N PRO A 554 -12.72 -45.43 19.65
CA PRO A 554 -11.54 -45.65 18.80
C PRO A 554 -11.70 -44.90 17.48
N ASP A 555 -10.57 -44.71 16.76
CA ASP A 555 -10.58 -44.15 15.41
C ASP A 555 -11.38 -45.03 14.44
N GLN A 556 -11.88 -44.43 13.39
CA GLN A 556 -12.55 -45.09 12.27
C GLN A 556 -11.65 -45.02 11.03
N ILE A 557 -11.22 -46.17 10.52
CA ILE A 557 -10.49 -46.23 9.26
C ILE A 557 -11.48 -46.58 8.16
N GLY A 558 -11.68 -45.64 7.21
CA GLY A 558 -12.75 -45.73 6.22
C GLY A 558 -12.53 -46.77 5.12
N ASP A 559 -11.32 -46.96 4.66
CA ASP A 559 -11.02 -47.61 3.38
C ASP A 559 -9.73 -48.44 3.31
N PHE A 560 -9.21 -48.93 4.40
CA PHE A 560 -7.96 -49.73 4.47
C PHE A 560 -7.92 -50.88 3.46
N THR A 561 -6.93 -50.86 2.57
CA THR A 561 -6.70 -51.85 1.50
C THR A 561 -5.52 -52.79 1.86
N VAL A 562 -5.84 -54.04 2.20
CA VAL A 562 -4.86 -55.06 2.59
C VAL A 562 -3.78 -55.26 1.50
N GLY A 563 -2.53 -55.19 1.94
CA GLY A 563 -1.36 -55.37 1.04
C GLY A 563 -0.94 -54.12 0.29
N GLN A 564 -1.70 -53.06 0.34
CA GLN A 564 -1.35 -51.72 -0.12
C GLN A 564 -1.04 -50.81 1.09
N ASP A 565 -2.00 -50.61 1.96
CA ASP A 565 -1.90 -49.76 3.12
C ASP A 565 -1.11 -50.38 4.28
N LYS A 566 -0.61 -49.51 5.15
CA LYS A 566 0.17 -49.89 6.33
C LYS A 566 -0.29 -49.19 7.60
N PHE A 567 -0.24 -49.90 8.71
CA PHE A 567 -0.19 -49.29 10.03
C PHE A 567 1.27 -49.08 10.45
N ILE A 568 1.59 -47.89 10.91
CA ILE A 568 2.90 -47.51 11.40
C ILE A 568 2.80 -47.24 12.89
N PHE A 569 3.54 -47.99 13.71
CA PHE A 569 3.57 -47.84 15.16
C PHE A 569 4.94 -47.41 15.65
N GLU A 570 5.01 -46.36 16.44
CA GLU A 570 6.26 -45.90 17.05
C GLU A 570 6.59 -46.73 18.29
N PHE A 571 7.78 -47.37 18.33
CA PHE A 571 8.21 -48.22 19.43
C PHE A 571 8.11 -47.56 20.81
N LYS A 572 8.41 -46.26 20.88
CA LYS A 572 8.37 -45.50 22.13
C LYS A 572 6.97 -45.46 22.74
N GLY A 573 5.95 -45.35 21.88
CA GLY A 573 4.56 -45.31 22.27
C GLY A 573 3.94 -46.67 22.58
N PHE A 574 4.52 -47.76 22.08
CA PHE A 574 4.03 -49.14 22.24
C PHE A 574 5.11 -50.08 22.85
N PRO A 575 5.45 -49.88 24.12
CA PRO A 575 6.58 -50.60 24.74
C PRO A 575 6.31 -52.12 24.77
N GLY A 576 7.31 -52.85 24.33
CA GLY A 576 7.31 -54.33 24.38
C GLY A 576 6.81 -55.02 23.09
N LEU A 577 6.37 -54.27 22.07
CA LEU A 577 6.21 -54.84 20.73
C LEU A 577 7.58 -55.24 20.17
N ASN A 578 7.63 -56.36 19.45
CA ASN A 578 8.87 -56.88 18.89
C ASN A 578 8.83 -56.91 17.38
N ALA A 579 9.86 -56.33 16.74
CA ALA A 579 10.07 -56.48 15.30
C ALA A 579 10.76 -57.83 15.00
N VAL A 580 10.62 -58.29 13.75
CA VAL A 580 11.42 -59.34 13.19
C VAL A 580 12.87 -58.85 13.12
N GLU A 581 13.84 -59.60 13.67
CA GLU A 581 15.25 -59.21 13.75
C GLU A 581 15.78 -58.73 12.39
N GLY A 582 16.37 -57.53 12.40
CA GLY A 582 16.87 -56.86 11.18
C GLY A 582 15.83 -56.27 10.24
N THR A 583 14.58 -56.16 10.66
CA THR A 583 13.49 -55.56 9.87
C THR A 583 12.59 -54.67 10.75
N ASN A 584 11.80 -53.81 10.13
CA ASN A 584 10.77 -52.99 10.80
C ASN A 584 9.37 -53.69 10.81
N ARG A 585 9.31 -54.97 10.48
CA ARG A 585 8.06 -55.75 10.48
C ARG A 585 7.71 -56.26 11.87
N LEU A 586 6.45 -56.18 12.23
CA LEU A 586 5.94 -56.73 13.48
C LEU A 586 6.17 -58.26 13.51
N SER A 587 6.69 -58.78 14.63
CA SER A 587 6.90 -60.22 14.79
C SER A 587 5.54 -60.93 14.98
N SER A 588 5.44 -62.18 14.54
CA SER A 588 4.26 -63.00 14.75
C SER A 588 3.97 -63.28 16.24
N ARG A 589 4.93 -62.96 17.14
CA ARG A 589 4.74 -63.05 18.60
C ARG A 589 4.08 -61.80 19.18
N SER A 590 4.03 -60.74 18.41
CA SER A 590 3.42 -59.44 18.79
C SER A 590 2.14 -59.12 18.03
N PHE A 591 1.60 -60.07 17.25
CA PHE A 591 0.33 -59.86 16.50
C PHE A 591 -0.58 -61.09 16.55
N LEU A 592 -1.83 -60.88 16.92
CA LEU A 592 -2.87 -61.92 17.02
C LEU A 592 -4.10 -61.55 16.17
N VAL A 593 -4.51 -62.43 15.26
CA VAL A 593 -5.76 -62.29 14.52
C VAL A 593 -6.85 -63.15 15.19
N LEU A 594 -7.98 -62.54 15.49
CA LEU A 594 -9.15 -63.19 16.12
C LEU A 594 -10.29 -63.35 15.11
N GLU A 595 -10.69 -64.59 14.84
CA GLU A 595 -11.76 -64.86 13.86
C GLU A 595 -13.19 -64.79 14.49
N THR A 596 -13.33 -64.74 15.78
CA THR A 596 -14.60 -64.96 16.46
C THR A 596 -15.09 -63.83 17.35
N GLY A 597 -14.65 -62.62 17.20
CA GLY A 597 -15.26 -61.43 17.84
C GLY A 597 -15.31 -61.40 19.37
N THR A 598 -14.62 -62.27 20.06
CA THR A 598 -14.44 -62.26 21.52
C THR A 598 -12.99 -62.52 21.84
N TYR A 599 -12.40 -61.57 22.54
CA TYR A 599 -11.06 -61.71 23.11
C TYR A 599 -11.07 -62.85 24.14
N PRO A 600 -10.50 -64.03 23.83
CA PRO A 600 -10.59 -65.15 24.78
C PRO A 600 -9.55 -64.96 25.90
N SER A 601 -9.96 -64.90 27.12
CA SER A 601 -9.07 -64.92 28.28
C SER A 601 -8.12 -66.12 28.17
N GLY A 602 -6.82 -65.87 28.01
CA GLY A 602 -5.80 -66.93 27.98
C GLY A 602 -5.21 -67.27 26.60
N PHE A 603 -5.58 -66.57 25.51
CA PHE A 603 -4.99 -66.71 24.17
C PHE A 603 -4.16 -65.51 23.78
N GLY A 604 -2.94 -65.71 23.36
CA GLY A 604 -2.03 -64.72 22.82
C GLY A 604 -1.33 -65.22 21.57
N PRO A 605 -0.49 -64.39 20.93
CA PRO A 605 0.27 -64.77 19.74
C PRO A 605 1.08 -66.05 19.98
N ALA A 606 1.23 -66.88 18.97
CA ALA A 606 1.97 -68.15 19.09
C ALA A 606 3.43 -67.93 19.52
N GLY A 607 3.79 -68.49 20.70
CA GLY A 607 5.11 -68.38 21.26
C GLY A 607 5.42 -67.10 22.06
N ALA A 608 4.45 -66.24 22.30
CA ALA A 608 4.56 -65.11 23.24
C ALA A 608 4.42 -65.58 24.70
N ALA A 609 5.09 -64.91 25.63
CA ALA A 609 4.87 -65.09 27.05
C ALA A 609 3.51 -64.45 27.48
N LYS A 610 2.92 -64.93 28.61
CA LYS A 610 1.63 -64.38 29.08
C LYS A 610 1.64 -62.89 29.36
N SER A 611 2.80 -62.31 29.64
CA SER A 611 3.00 -60.90 29.96
C SER A 611 3.53 -60.07 28.80
N ASP A 612 3.72 -60.68 27.60
CA ASP A 612 4.28 -59.97 26.47
C ASP A 612 3.19 -59.10 25.83
N PRO A 613 3.40 -57.80 25.66
CA PRO A 613 2.48 -56.92 24.92
C PRO A 613 2.31 -57.37 23.47
N PHE A 614 1.12 -57.16 22.92
CA PHE A 614 0.83 -57.48 21.52
C PHE A 614 -0.33 -56.64 20.95
N LEU A 615 -0.32 -56.52 19.62
CA LEU A 615 -1.46 -56.00 18.82
C LEU A 615 -2.40 -57.16 18.51
N PHE A 616 -3.70 -56.91 18.51
CA PHE A 616 -4.71 -57.87 18.11
C PHE A 616 -5.67 -57.29 17.07
N TYR A 617 -6.19 -58.16 16.22
CA TYR A 617 -7.17 -57.78 15.21
C TYR A 617 -8.34 -58.77 15.20
N GLU A 618 -9.55 -58.24 15.18
CA GLU A 618 -10.78 -59.03 15.14
C GLU A 618 -11.40 -58.97 13.73
N ASN A 619 -11.29 -60.04 12.97
CA ASN A 619 -11.76 -60.10 11.57
C ASN A 619 -13.26 -59.81 11.35
N LYS A 620 -14.10 -59.99 12.35
CA LYS A 620 -15.55 -59.75 12.21
C LYS A 620 -15.99 -58.33 12.53
N THR A 621 -15.28 -57.66 13.39
CA THR A 621 -15.63 -56.33 13.85
C THR A 621 -14.74 -55.24 13.26
N GLY A 622 -13.62 -55.64 12.61
CA GLY A 622 -12.59 -54.71 12.14
C GLY A 622 -11.76 -54.10 13.28
N ARG A 623 -11.89 -54.57 14.50
CA ARG A 623 -11.26 -53.97 15.67
C ARG A 623 -9.77 -54.27 15.73
N LEU A 624 -8.94 -53.25 15.66
CA LEU A 624 -7.50 -53.26 15.92
C LEU A 624 -7.25 -52.73 17.34
N GLY A 625 -6.48 -53.45 18.14
CA GLY A 625 -6.18 -53.01 19.50
C GLY A 625 -4.82 -53.44 20.01
N PHE A 626 -4.43 -52.88 21.14
CA PHE A 626 -3.17 -53.14 21.83
C PHE A 626 -3.41 -53.64 23.23
N ASP A 627 -2.82 -54.75 23.57
CA ASP A 627 -2.81 -55.30 24.94
C ASP A 627 -1.39 -55.12 25.53
N SER A 628 -1.28 -54.21 26.52
CA SER A 628 -0.01 -53.81 27.12
C SER A 628 0.49 -54.76 28.21
N ASP A 629 -0.35 -55.59 28.79
CA ASP A 629 -0.04 -56.51 29.88
C ASP A 629 -0.16 -58.01 29.50
N GLY A 630 -0.42 -58.24 28.21
CA GLY A 630 -0.48 -59.60 27.65
C GLY A 630 -1.73 -60.38 28.00
N PHE A 631 -1.92 -61.54 27.37
CA PHE A 631 -3.13 -62.37 27.48
C PHE A 631 -3.38 -62.99 28.86
N GLY A 632 -2.54 -62.74 29.83
CA GLY A 632 -2.73 -63.16 31.24
C GLY A 632 -2.98 -62.00 32.19
N GLY A 633 -2.97 -60.78 31.66
CA GLY A 633 -3.14 -59.55 32.42
C GLY A 633 -4.57 -59.25 32.86
N SER A 634 -4.73 -58.16 33.59
CA SER A 634 -6.04 -57.69 34.07
C SER A 634 -6.72 -56.66 33.14
N ASN A 635 -5.95 -56.15 32.17
CA ASN A 635 -6.47 -55.18 31.20
C ASN A 635 -7.05 -55.89 29.95
N PRO A 636 -8.25 -55.51 29.49
CA PRO A 636 -8.86 -56.12 28.31
C PRO A 636 -8.27 -55.65 26.95
N GLY A 637 -7.16 -54.91 26.97
CA GLY A 637 -6.58 -54.24 25.81
C GLY A 637 -7.35 -52.98 25.41
N VAL A 638 -6.63 -52.05 24.79
CA VAL A 638 -7.14 -50.79 24.28
C VAL A 638 -7.51 -50.96 22.81
N THR A 639 -8.66 -50.48 22.39
CA THR A 639 -9.02 -50.40 20.98
C THR A 639 -8.40 -49.14 20.41
N LEU A 640 -7.56 -49.30 19.38
CA LEU A 640 -6.93 -48.19 18.67
C LEU A 640 -7.82 -47.72 17.51
N ALA A 641 -8.22 -48.67 16.67
CA ALA A 641 -9.03 -48.36 15.49
C ALA A 641 -10.11 -49.42 15.21
N ILE A 642 -11.12 -49.02 14.44
CA ILE A 642 -12.10 -49.90 13.81
C ILE A 642 -11.99 -49.71 12.30
N LEU A 643 -11.66 -50.77 11.56
CA LEU A 643 -11.57 -50.77 10.13
C LEU A 643 -12.93 -51.11 9.51
N ASN A 644 -13.42 -50.23 8.66
CA ASN A 644 -14.65 -50.47 7.93
C ASN A 644 -14.51 -51.73 7.04
N ASN A 645 -15.60 -52.48 6.89
CA ASN A 645 -15.65 -53.75 6.15
C ASN A 645 -14.74 -54.87 6.69
N ALA A 646 -14.13 -54.68 7.86
CA ALA A 646 -13.32 -55.69 8.55
C ALA A 646 -12.33 -56.43 7.60
N PRO A 647 -11.40 -55.73 6.92
CA PRO A 647 -10.46 -56.34 6.01
C PRO A 647 -9.54 -57.31 6.74
N GLY A 648 -9.09 -58.38 6.08
CA GLY A 648 -8.28 -59.44 6.72
C GLY A 648 -6.80 -59.06 6.86
N ILE A 649 -6.47 -58.11 7.74
CA ILE A 649 -5.09 -57.63 7.96
C ILE A 649 -4.17 -58.67 8.55
N THR A 650 -2.89 -58.60 8.28
CA THR A 650 -1.83 -59.51 8.71
C THR A 650 -0.65 -58.72 9.32
N ALA A 651 0.30 -59.40 9.94
CA ALA A 651 1.50 -58.77 10.46
C ALA A 651 2.36 -58.09 9.35
N SER A 652 2.14 -58.41 8.08
CA SER A 652 2.82 -57.72 6.96
C SER A 652 2.27 -56.34 6.64
N ASP A 653 1.07 -56.04 7.15
CA ASP A 653 0.41 -54.74 6.98
C ASP A 653 0.79 -53.77 8.13
N ILE A 654 1.65 -54.22 9.04
CA ILE A 654 2.11 -53.47 10.22
C ILE A 654 3.61 -53.27 10.19
N THR A 655 4.04 -52.02 10.37
CA THR A 655 5.44 -51.61 10.45
C THR A 655 5.69 -50.97 11.82
N LEU A 656 6.87 -51.24 12.37
CA LEU A 656 7.37 -50.64 13.64
C LEU A 656 8.51 -49.68 13.31
N ILE A 657 8.50 -48.46 13.85
CA ILE A 657 9.56 -47.44 13.63
C ILE A 657 10.14 -46.92 14.95
#